data_ad696bb7e9786dff4693876c607e596c
#
_entry.id   ad696bb7e9786dff4693876c607e596c
#
_cell.length_a   1.000
_cell.length_b   1.000
_cell.length_c   1.000
_cell.angle_alpha   90.00
_cell.angle_beta   90.00
_cell.angle_gamma   90.00
#
_symmetry.space_group_name_H-M   'P 1'
#
loop_
_entity.id
_entity.type
_entity.pdbx_description
1 polymer ?
#
loop_
_entity_poly.entity_id
_entity_poly.type
_entity_poly.pdbx_seq_one_letter_code
_entity_poly.pdbx_strand_id
1 'polypeptide(L)'
;MNGVNETNKTNTSNELFTADKIEAVKQEGRSLVRECIKERSRFSRVFETKNGEKAAVIYPKAVHFKKDDAWEVIDNTLVLSKDQLAYENAQGRMKVRIARMPKQTDHKKKMMLFNLEEKQNARSAQQDQTEEKSGIIELASVEKDGFTISWGLKTQEEKSAVLSQVNESEVQTEFKPNPVSIQTAEEKLLKLSKLSSAGYFREILPGMDIRYRLESEVMKEEIILKKKEAAAETITFVMKHPGLSMHVLADGSVALCKVQGECEEGFTENDERLANHAESSDENAVFFLDAPILFDKNGEVVKAAYQIEKGQGISEITIKMDASWLMDEGRAYPVTVDPTVRIEKKQTTIDDAFVRSKDPNSSYGYNFSELEVGRNRPYQVCRTFLKFNTLPKLEKGAVITDARLNLYQYQFSADDGKGFRVSAHEVTGAWDQRTLTWNNQPSFKTEALDYLTLENTNGMAVPKTFDVTKLIRGWYNNPSSNHGIALKAVNENVYATATLVSSDMPVNKYGLTADCYPIGIVYYRSTKGLEDYYSYHEQELGHTGSGYVNRYNGNLVFIHEDEGTSGILMPVSVSHVYNLSDCDTQSRFGKGFRLSLMQELKASGNSDYPYVLTDTDGTNHYFYKDTSDSNKLKDEDGLGLVITQTSSNEYDSYWIMKDKDEVQYVFGQDGYLRQIKDTYGNAMKCQYGPNSAGNYIQYAEDPTGARVVFNYNSDLTKLVSITANKRNTFFVYDAAGHLTSITYPDGKTSRFGYDGDKLIWAEGPDKRRIVYGYRTDCGVERIAKIGEGYTDAAGTFHTGTEIEVTYPELGTTVYTEPGLDGKLSSTADNHVYTWKFNRFGSPAEISDNVGHVSTFSHYDDGARRHKLRQSSLTGKLVTNLLKNTGFDAMGEFEDGWGNASGLTEASAW
;
A
#
# COMPACT_ATOMS: atom_id res chain seq x y z
N MET A 1 -62.07 23.06 37.42
CA MET A 1 -61.61 21.98 38.28
C MET A 1 -60.62 21.17 37.45
N ASN A 2 -59.41 21.03 37.93
CA ASN A 2 -58.31 20.20 37.46
C ASN A 2 -57.73 20.51 36.08
N GLY A 3 -56.76 21.37 36.10
CA GLY A 3 -55.73 21.54 35.10
C GLY A 3 -54.77 20.36 35.14
N VAL A 4 -54.42 19.84 33.98
CA VAL A 4 -53.27 18.98 33.79
C VAL A 4 -52.23 19.78 33.03
N ASN A 5 -51.17 20.12 33.71
CA ASN A 5 -49.93 20.68 33.13
C ASN A 5 -49.28 19.59 32.32
N GLU A 6 -49.31 19.65 31.00
CA GLU A 6 -48.35 18.94 30.14
C GLU A 6 -47.06 19.75 30.04
N THR A 7 -46.10 19.34 30.81
CA THR A 7 -44.72 19.78 30.64
C THR A 7 -44.14 19.15 29.37
N ASN A 8 -43.96 19.94 28.34
CA ASN A 8 -43.17 19.67 27.19
C ASN A 8 -41.72 19.28 27.65
N LYS A 9 -41.46 18.00 27.70
CA LYS A 9 -40.08 17.51 27.70
C LYS A 9 -39.55 17.56 26.27
N THR A 10 -38.89 18.63 25.92
CA THR A 10 -37.96 18.63 24.79
C THR A 10 -36.86 17.65 25.09
N ASN A 11 -36.92 16.45 24.51
CA ASN A 11 -35.85 15.52 24.44
C ASN A 11 -34.79 16.09 23.51
N THR A 12 -33.90 16.91 24.03
CA THR A 12 -32.60 17.19 23.42
C THR A 12 -31.66 16.03 23.74
N SER A 13 -31.81 14.91 23.03
CA SER A 13 -30.76 13.91 22.96
C SER A 13 -29.77 14.30 21.87
N ASN A 14 -29.04 15.38 22.09
CA ASN A 14 -27.71 15.51 21.53
C ASN A 14 -26.82 14.53 22.31
N GLU A 15 -26.89 13.24 21.98
CA GLU A 15 -25.80 12.32 22.27
C GLU A 15 -24.64 12.74 21.38
N LEU A 16 -23.81 13.63 21.90
CA LEU A 16 -22.46 13.85 21.44
C LEU A 16 -21.80 12.47 21.37
N PHE A 17 -21.53 11.99 20.16
CA PHE A 17 -20.70 10.82 19.95
C PHE A 17 -19.37 11.14 20.60
N THR A 18 -19.04 10.47 21.69
CA THR A 18 -17.71 10.57 22.30
C THR A 18 -16.68 10.07 21.29
N ALA A 19 -15.48 10.61 21.35
CA ALA A 19 -14.38 10.19 20.47
C ALA A 19 -14.21 8.66 20.43
N ASP A 20 -14.44 7.99 21.56
CA ASP A 20 -14.37 6.52 21.68
C ASP A 20 -15.48 5.80 20.89
N LYS A 21 -16.70 6.35 20.81
CA LYS A 21 -17.76 5.78 19.97
C LYS A 21 -17.49 6.00 18.48
N ILE A 22 -16.91 7.15 18.12
CA ILE A 22 -16.49 7.43 16.73
C ILE A 22 -15.36 6.48 16.31
N GLU A 23 -14.41 6.20 17.20
CA GLU A 23 -13.30 5.26 16.95
C GLU A 23 -13.79 3.82 16.80
N ALA A 24 -14.71 3.36 17.66
CA ALA A 24 -15.32 2.03 17.57
C ALA A 24 -16.07 1.84 16.23
N VAL A 25 -16.86 2.84 15.81
CA VAL A 25 -17.56 2.81 14.52
C VAL A 25 -16.58 2.84 13.33
N LYS A 26 -15.48 3.58 13.44
CA LYS A 26 -14.41 3.59 12.42
C LYS A 26 -13.74 2.21 12.27
N GLN A 27 -13.57 1.46 13.37
CA GLN A 27 -12.98 0.12 13.34
C GLN A 27 -13.93 -0.94 12.80
N GLU A 28 -15.21 -0.89 13.11
CA GLU A 28 -16.20 -1.91 12.74
C GLU A 28 -16.42 -2.03 11.21
N GLY A 29 -16.25 -0.95 10.47
CA GLY A 29 -16.38 -0.94 9.00
C GLY A 29 -15.10 -1.28 8.24
N ARG A 30 -13.94 -1.37 8.92
CA ARG A 30 -12.61 -1.56 8.30
C ARG A 30 -12.12 -3.00 8.35
N SER A 31 -12.99 -3.96 8.62
CA SER A 31 -12.64 -5.36 8.58
C SER A 31 -12.07 -5.74 7.22
N LEU A 32 -10.87 -6.31 7.22
CA LEU A 32 -10.20 -6.77 6.02
C LEU A 32 -10.96 -7.95 5.43
N VAL A 33 -11.28 -7.89 4.14
CA VAL A 33 -12.05 -8.92 3.44
C VAL A 33 -11.16 -9.81 2.60
N ARG A 34 -10.31 -9.20 1.75
CA ARG A 34 -9.43 -9.92 0.83
C ARG A 34 -8.15 -9.16 0.54
N GLU A 35 -7.14 -9.87 0.06
CA GLU A 35 -5.90 -9.28 -0.42
C GLU A 35 -5.97 -8.96 -1.92
N CYS A 36 -5.55 -7.75 -2.30
CA CYS A 36 -5.40 -7.30 -3.68
C CYS A 36 -4.06 -7.77 -4.23
N ILE A 37 -4.01 -8.98 -4.79
CA ILE A 37 -2.77 -9.64 -5.23
C ILE A 37 -1.97 -8.80 -6.24
N LYS A 38 -2.66 -8.07 -7.13
CA LYS A 38 -2.01 -7.22 -8.15
C LYS A 38 -1.29 -6.00 -7.56
N GLU A 39 -1.63 -5.61 -6.33
CA GLU A 39 -1.08 -4.44 -5.64
C GLU A 39 0.00 -4.82 -4.62
N ARG A 40 0.45 -6.06 -4.62
CA ARG A 40 1.56 -6.52 -3.80
C ARG A 40 2.84 -5.78 -4.13
N SER A 41 3.65 -5.53 -3.12
CA SER A 41 5.04 -5.13 -3.29
C SER A 41 5.94 -6.00 -2.39
N ARG A 42 7.24 -5.84 -2.48
CA ARG A 42 8.17 -6.61 -1.65
C ARG A 42 7.85 -6.53 -0.16
N PHE A 43 7.47 -5.35 0.32
CA PHE A 43 7.27 -5.04 1.74
C PHE A 43 5.84 -4.65 2.10
N SER A 44 4.91 -4.68 1.15
CA SER A 44 3.53 -4.31 1.42
C SER A 44 2.52 -5.29 0.84
N ARG A 45 1.40 -5.40 1.56
CA ARG A 45 0.18 -6.07 1.12
C ARG A 45 -0.93 -5.06 1.10
N VAL A 46 -1.82 -5.16 0.13
CA VAL A 46 -3.00 -4.31 0.05
C VAL A 46 -4.24 -5.18 0.24
N PHE A 47 -5.14 -4.75 1.09
CA PHE A 47 -6.38 -5.45 1.39
C PHE A 47 -7.57 -4.56 1.09
N GLU A 48 -8.65 -5.15 0.62
CA GLU A 48 -9.96 -4.50 0.63
C GLU A 48 -10.59 -4.65 2.00
N THR A 49 -11.32 -3.63 2.41
CA THR A 49 -12.06 -3.59 3.67
C THR A 49 -13.55 -3.73 3.40
N LYS A 50 -14.30 -4.16 4.41
CA LYS A 50 -15.75 -4.34 4.33
C LYS A 50 -16.51 -3.06 3.92
N ASN A 51 -15.95 -1.90 4.16
CA ASN A 51 -16.54 -0.61 3.77
C ASN A 51 -16.04 -0.08 2.43
N GLY A 52 -15.33 -0.90 1.63
CA GLY A 52 -14.83 -0.56 0.31
C GLY A 52 -13.60 0.38 0.32
N GLU A 53 -12.96 0.62 1.48
CA GLU A 53 -11.62 1.20 1.52
C GLU A 53 -10.58 0.14 1.21
N LYS A 54 -9.40 0.57 0.78
CA LYS A 54 -8.21 -0.28 0.72
C LYS A 54 -7.29 0.04 1.90
N ALA A 55 -6.64 -1.00 2.41
CA ALA A 55 -5.65 -0.91 3.47
C ALA A 55 -4.30 -1.40 2.94
N ALA A 56 -3.37 -0.49 2.70
CA ALA A 56 -1.99 -0.83 2.35
C ALA A 56 -1.17 -1.01 3.63
N VAL A 57 -0.78 -2.24 3.92
CA VAL A 57 -0.02 -2.61 5.11
C VAL A 57 1.46 -2.69 4.77
N ILE A 58 2.27 -1.93 5.49
CA ILE A 58 3.72 -1.85 5.34
C ILE A 58 4.36 -2.72 6.41
N TYR A 59 5.12 -3.71 6.00
CA TYR A 59 5.86 -4.62 6.88
C TYR A 59 7.33 -4.23 6.96
N PRO A 60 8.00 -4.44 8.10
CA PRO A 60 9.41 -4.12 8.22
C PRO A 60 10.32 -5.01 7.38
N LYS A 61 9.93 -6.26 7.15
CA LYS A 61 10.67 -7.27 6.38
C LYS A 61 9.96 -7.62 5.09
N ALA A 62 10.69 -8.12 4.08
CA ALA A 62 10.11 -8.57 2.83
C ALA A 62 9.08 -9.69 3.07
N VAL A 63 7.88 -9.54 2.51
CA VAL A 63 6.78 -10.53 2.57
C VAL A 63 6.53 -11.18 1.22
N HIS A 64 7.05 -10.59 0.14
CA HIS A 64 6.95 -11.09 -1.22
C HIS A 64 8.30 -11.05 -1.93
N PHE A 65 8.42 -11.89 -2.95
CA PHE A 65 9.52 -11.86 -3.92
C PHE A 65 8.98 -11.89 -5.33
N LYS A 66 9.73 -11.38 -6.31
CA LYS A 66 9.33 -11.34 -7.71
C LYS A 66 9.67 -12.65 -8.41
N LYS A 67 8.68 -13.25 -9.08
CA LYS A 67 8.82 -14.44 -9.92
C LYS A 67 8.03 -14.20 -11.19
N ASP A 68 8.70 -14.30 -12.35
CA ASP A 68 8.07 -14.11 -13.67
C ASP A 68 7.20 -12.84 -13.74
N ASP A 69 7.73 -11.72 -13.23
CA ASP A 69 7.07 -10.40 -13.08
C ASP A 69 5.88 -10.34 -12.10
N ALA A 70 5.47 -11.43 -11.48
CA ALA A 70 4.44 -11.46 -10.44
C ALA A 70 5.05 -11.45 -9.03
N TRP A 71 4.33 -10.88 -8.07
CA TRP A 71 4.69 -10.93 -6.65
C TRP A 71 4.12 -12.19 -6.00
N GLU A 72 5.02 -13.06 -5.53
CA GLU A 72 4.69 -14.29 -4.80
C GLU A 72 4.99 -14.14 -3.31
N VAL A 73 4.25 -14.85 -2.47
CA VAL A 73 4.44 -14.82 -1.01
C VAL A 73 5.72 -15.57 -0.63
N ILE A 74 6.51 -15.05 0.27
CA ILE A 74 7.62 -15.80 0.88
C ILE A 74 7.02 -16.83 1.83
N ASP A 75 7.35 -18.11 1.61
CA ASP A 75 6.95 -19.24 2.45
C ASP A 75 8.20 -20.01 2.90
N ASN A 76 8.64 -19.74 4.11
CA ASN A 76 9.81 -20.34 4.73
C ASN A 76 9.49 -21.65 5.48
N THR A 77 8.27 -22.19 5.32
CA THR A 77 7.95 -23.51 5.88
C THR A 77 8.96 -24.52 5.38
N LEU A 78 9.63 -25.22 6.30
CA LEU A 78 10.61 -26.25 5.97
C LEU A 78 9.89 -27.52 5.53
N VAL A 79 10.15 -27.92 4.29
CA VAL A 79 9.61 -29.15 3.67
C VAL A 79 10.76 -30.10 3.35
N LEU A 80 10.51 -31.41 3.41
CA LEU A 80 11.52 -32.39 3.04
C LEU A 80 11.80 -32.32 1.53
N SER A 81 13.09 -32.21 1.18
CA SER A 81 13.54 -32.19 -0.22
C SER A 81 13.16 -33.48 -0.96
N LYS A 82 13.07 -33.40 -2.29
CA LYS A 82 12.70 -34.56 -3.13
C LYS A 82 13.65 -35.74 -3.00
N ASP A 83 14.94 -35.49 -2.75
CA ASP A 83 15.97 -36.50 -2.51
C ASP A 83 15.99 -37.04 -1.07
N GLN A 84 15.15 -36.46 -0.18
CA GLN A 84 15.06 -36.79 1.24
C GLN A 84 16.34 -36.55 2.06
N LEU A 85 17.30 -35.78 1.52
CA LEU A 85 18.60 -35.56 2.15
C LEU A 85 18.67 -34.23 2.91
N ALA A 86 17.69 -33.34 2.68
CA ALA A 86 17.66 -32.04 3.32
C ALA A 86 16.22 -31.54 3.57
N TYR A 87 16.11 -30.44 4.29
CA TYR A 87 14.90 -29.63 4.37
C TYR A 87 15.10 -28.35 3.59
N GLU A 88 14.10 -27.96 2.84
CA GLU A 88 14.10 -26.77 1.99
C GLU A 88 12.94 -25.85 2.38
N ASN A 89 13.11 -24.52 2.22
CA ASN A 89 11.97 -23.62 2.34
C ASN A 89 11.02 -23.81 1.14
N ALA A 90 9.70 -23.71 1.41
CA ALA A 90 8.68 -24.02 0.42
C ALA A 90 8.73 -23.05 -0.79
N GLN A 91 8.96 -21.73 -0.54
CA GLN A 91 8.96 -20.73 -1.60
C GLN A 91 9.69 -19.44 -1.16
N GLY A 92 10.56 -18.90 -2.01
CA GLY A 92 11.28 -17.64 -1.77
C GLY A 92 12.30 -17.37 -2.86
N ARG A 93 12.79 -16.11 -2.91
CA ARG A 93 13.95 -15.74 -3.74
C ARG A 93 15.25 -16.34 -3.18
N MET A 94 15.33 -16.40 -1.86
CA MET A 94 16.39 -17.12 -1.15
C MET A 94 15.94 -18.57 -1.00
N LYS A 95 16.58 -19.49 -1.71
CA LYS A 95 16.34 -20.91 -1.57
C LYS A 95 17.33 -21.46 -0.55
N VAL A 96 16.80 -21.99 0.51
CA VAL A 96 17.58 -22.54 1.62
C VAL A 96 17.46 -24.03 1.64
N ARG A 97 18.58 -24.70 1.93
CA ARG A 97 18.65 -26.13 2.11
C ARG A 97 19.43 -26.45 3.38
N ILE A 98 18.83 -27.14 4.34
CA ILE A 98 19.42 -27.56 5.60
C ILE A 98 19.57 -29.08 5.57
N ALA A 99 20.78 -29.58 5.74
CA ALA A 99 21.07 -31.00 5.65
C ALA A 99 20.26 -31.82 6.67
N ARG A 100 19.70 -32.94 6.23
CA ARG A 100 19.05 -33.92 7.10
C ARG A 100 20.05 -34.98 7.51
N MET A 101 20.40 -35.04 8.80
CA MET A 101 21.26 -36.10 9.30
C MET A 101 20.47 -37.38 9.57
N PRO A 102 20.95 -38.60 9.17
CA PRO A 102 20.26 -39.82 9.42
C PRO A 102 20.20 -40.16 10.92
N LYS A 103 19.05 -40.64 11.44
CA LYS A 103 18.96 -41.17 12.79
C LYS A 103 19.91 -42.34 12.92
N GLN A 104 20.48 -42.56 14.11
CA GLN A 104 21.45 -43.62 14.43
C GLN A 104 21.04 -45.07 14.10
N THR A 105 19.77 -45.33 13.75
CA THR A 105 19.24 -46.63 13.37
C THR A 105 19.48 -47.03 11.87
N ASP A 106 19.90 -46.10 11.02
CA ASP A 106 20.15 -46.38 9.61
C ASP A 106 21.65 -46.51 9.28
N HIS A 107 22.25 -47.57 9.83
CA HIS A 107 23.70 -47.87 9.67
C HIS A 107 24.20 -48.16 8.27
N LYS A 108 23.43 -47.88 7.20
CA LYS A 108 23.86 -48.20 5.81
C LYS A 108 23.81 -47.00 4.81
N LYS A 109 23.41 -45.80 5.22
CA LYS A 109 23.53 -44.63 4.34
C LYS A 109 24.74 -43.79 4.76
N LYS A 110 25.77 -43.79 3.94
CA LYS A 110 26.96 -42.92 4.09
C LYS A 110 26.54 -41.48 4.41
N MET A 111 27.09 -40.92 5.50
CA MET A 111 27.17 -39.49 5.68
C MET A 111 27.65 -38.84 4.37
N MET A 112 26.90 -37.82 3.89
CA MET A 112 27.45 -36.95 2.85
C MET A 112 28.54 -36.09 3.45
N LEU A 113 29.76 -36.60 3.37
CA LEU A 113 30.97 -35.80 3.47
C LEU A 113 31.06 -34.98 2.18
N PHE A 114 31.47 -33.71 2.24
CA PHE A 114 31.89 -32.99 1.06
C PHE A 114 33.00 -33.80 0.40
N ASN A 115 32.70 -34.55 -0.68
CA ASN A 115 33.71 -35.17 -1.46
C ASN A 115 34.48 -34.10 -2.21
N LEU A 116 35.66 -33.78 -1.69
CA LEU A 116 36.70 -33.01 -2.38
C LEU A 116 37.36 -33.84 -3.48
N GLU A 117 36.56 -34.52 -4.31
CA GLU A 117 37.10 -35.11 -5.56
C GLU A 117 36.95 -34.06 -6.68
N GLU A 118 37.88 -33.10 -6.72
CA GLU A 118 38.37 -32.58 -7.97
C GLU A 118 39.21 -33.66 -8.66
N LYS A 119 38.80 -34.06 -9.84
CA LYS A 119 39.68 -34.75 -10.78
C LYS A 119 40.83 -33.80 -11.13
N GLN A 120 41.89 -33.82 -10.34
CA GLN A 120 43.17 -33.29 -10.78
C GLN A 120 43.73 -34.20 -11.87
N ASN A 121 43.70 -33.70 -13.10
CA ASN A 121 44.58 -34.22 -14.14
C ASN A 121 46.04 -33.95 -13.72
N ALA A 122 46.68 -35.05 -13.29
CA ALA A 122 48.06 -35.44 -13.47
C ALA A 122 49.19 -34.42 -13.27
N ARG A 123 50.04 -34.61 -12.37
CA ARG A 123 51.40 -35.13 -12.48
C ARG A 123 52.22 -34.90 -11.20
N SER A 124 52.59 -36.05 -10.65
CA SER A 124 53.86 -36.30 -9.92
C SER A 124 54.39 -35.31 -8.91
N ALA A 125 54.38 -35.70 -7.62
CA ALA A 125 55.59 -35.95 -6.85
C ALA A 125 55.24 -36.40 -5.43
N GLN A 126 55.84 -37.50 -5.00
CA GLN A 126 55.89 -38.02 -3.65
C GLN A 126 56.41 -36.94 -2.70
N GLN A 127 55.64 -36.75 -1.60
CA GLN A 127 56.27 -36.46 -0.29
C GLN A 127 55.24 -36.78 0.81
N ASP A 128 55.65 -37.74 1.65
CA ASP A 128 54.99 -38.07 2.92
C ASP A 128 54.84 -36.85 3.81
N GLN A 129 53.62 -36.54 4.13
CA GLN A 129 53.28 -35.82 5.38
C GLN A 129 51.94 -36.40 5.85
N THR A 130 51.89 -36.76 7.11
CA THR A 130 50.70 -37.20 7.86
C THR A 130 49.65 -36.09 7.81
N GLU A 131 48.74 -36.17 6.86
CA GLU A 131 47.54 -35.33 6.82
C GLU A 131 46.59 -35.80 7.94
N GLU A 132 46.43 -34.99 8.97
CA GLU A 132 45.30 -35.09 9.88
C GLU A 132 44.01 -35.03 9.03
N LYS A 133 43.26 -36.13 9.01
CA LYS A 133 41.95 -36.22 8.35
C LYS A 133 40.94 -35.35 9.11
N SER A 134 40.88 -34.06 8.77
CA SER A 134 39.83 -33.20 9.25
C SER A 134 38.50 -33.57 8.56
N GLY A 135 37.48 -33.94 9.36
CA GLY A 135 36.12 -34.17 8.86
C GLY A 135 35.39 -32.84 8.65
N ILE A 136 34.52 -32.78 7.64
CA ILE A 136 33.61 -31.64 7.41
C ILE A 136 32.19 -32.18 7.50
N ILE A 137 31.39 -31.60 8.38
CA ILE A 137 29.97 -31.91 8.52
C ILE A 137 29.18 -30.87 7.69
N GLU A 138 28.58 -31.31 6.59
CA GLU A 138 27.72 -30.44 5.77
C GLU A 138 26.51 -29.96 6.58
N LEU A 139 26.24 -28.67 6.59
CA LEU A 139 25.18 -28.05 7.38
C LEU A 139 24.08 -27.47 6.52
N ALA A 140 24.42 -26.52 5.66
CA ALA A 140 23.43 -25.78 4.91
C ALA A 140 23.95 -25.20 3.61
N SER A 141 23.01 -24.82 2.74
CA SER A 141 23.29 -24.03 1.55
C SER A 141 22.18 -23.01 1.30
N VAL A 142 22.57 -21.93 0.62
CA VAL A 142 21.66 -20.86 0.18
C VAL A 142 21.92 -20.58 -1.29
N GLU A 143 20.84 -20.53 -2.08
CA GLU A 143 20.87 -20.16 -3.49
C GLU A 143 20.11 -18.85 -3.70
N LYS A 144 20.66 -17.97 -4.51
CA LYS A 144 20.04 -16.73 -5.00
C LYS A 144 20.50 -16.46 -6.44
N ASP A 145 19.56 -16.20 -7.34
CA ASP A 145 19.82 -15.77 -8.73
C ASP A 145 20.83 -16.66 -9.48
N GLY A 146 20.81 -17.98 -9.22
CA GLY A 146 21.69 -18.96 -9.84
C GLY A 146 23.07 -19.12 -9.15
N PHE A 147 23.39 -18.35 -8.12
CA PHE A 147 24.58 -18.53 -7.29
C PHE A 147 24.25 -19.29 -6.03
N THR A 148 25.10 -20.22 -5.65
CA THR A 148 24.93 -21.04 -4.45
C THR A 148 26.14 -20.92 -3.55
N ILE A 149 25.91 -20.69 -2.26
CA ILE A 149 26.91 -20.88 -1.21
C ILE A 149 26.49 -22.06 -0.34
N SER A 150 27.43 -22.87 0.09
CA SER A 150 27.21 -23.97 1.03
C SER A 150 28.32 -24.05 2.04
N TRP A 151 28.01 -24.45 3.25
CA TRP A 151 29.03 -24.55 4.31
C TRP A 151 28.81 -25.74 5.21
N GLY A 152 29.92 -26.13 5.84
CA GLY A 152 29.97 -27.21 6.80
C GLY A 152 30.92 -26.89 7.94
N LEU A 153 30.68 -27.49 9.09
CA LEU A 153 31.54 -27.36 10.28
C LEU A 153 32.80 -28.23 10.14
N LYS A 154 34.00 -27.64 10.36
CA LYS A 154 35.24 -28.33 10.38
C LYS A 154 35.46 -28.99 11.76
N THR A 155 35.68 -30.29 11.80
CA THR A 155 35.92 -31.05 13.04
C THR A 155 37.22 -31.81 12.99
N GLN A 156 37.85 -32.05 14.15
CA GLN A 156 39.09 -32.82 14.27
C GLN A 156 38.89 -34.34 14.35
N GLU A 157 37.63 -34.79 14.55
CA GLU A 157 37.27 -36.21 14.65
C GLU A 157 35.91 -36.47 13.96
N GLU A 158 35.75 -37.66 13.35
CA GLU A 158 34.43 -38.13 12.86
C GLU A 158 33.48 -38.37 14.05
N LYS A 159 32.74 -37.35 14.45
CA LYS A 159 31.66 -37.49 15.42
C LYS A 159 30.30 -37.45 14.74
N SER A 160 29.47 -38.46 15.02
CA SER A 160 28.10 -38.52 14.51
C SER A 160 27.22 -37.46 15.19
N ALA A 161 26.77 -36.49 14.42
CA ALA A 161 25.78 -35.52 14.87
C ALA A 161 24.35 -36.04 14.59
N VAL A 162 23.41 -35.69 15.43
CA VAL A 162 21.99 -36.05 15.30
C VAL A 162 21.22 -34.78 15.04
N LEU A 163 20.60 -34.69 13.86
CA LEU A 163 19.63 -33.66 13.57
C LEU A 163 18.28 -33.98 14.18
N SER A 164 17.75 -33.13 15.03
CA SER A 164 16.34 -33.13 15.38
C SER A 164 15.64 -32.00 14.67
N GLN A 165 14.74 -32.29 13.76
CA GLN A 165 13.86 -31.32 13.19
C GLN A 165 12.78 -30.96 14.21
N VAL A 166 12.60 -29.67 14.45
CA VAL A 166 11.49 -29.18 15.28
C VAL A 166 10.62 -28.31 14.37
N ASN A 167 9.37 -28.70 14.20
CA ASN A 167 8.36 -27.81 13.59
C ASN A 167 8.14 -26.61 14.53
N GLU A 168 7.74 -25.46 14.00
CA GLU A 168 7.41 -24.26 14.81
C GLU A 168 6.51 -24.59 16.01
N SER A 169 5.60 -25.55 15.86
CA SER A 169 4.73 -26.03 16.94
C SER A 169 5.48 -26.72 18.10
N GLU A 170 6.64 -27.31 17.84
CA GLU A 170 7.45 -27.99 18.88
C GLU A 170 8.43 -27.03 19.54
N VAL A 171 8.88 -25.97 18.84
CA VAL A 171 9.63 -24.86 19.45
C VAL A 171 8.75 -24.08 20.42
N GLN A 172 7.46 -23.94 20.13
CA GLN A 172 6.48 -23.32 21.03
C GLN A 172 6.28 -24.09 22.34
N THR A 173 6.62 -25.38 22.42
CA THR A 173 6.49 -26.17 23.67
C THR A 173 7.65 -25.98 24.63
N GLU A 174 8.84 -25.58 24.19
CA GLU A 174 9.97 -25.21 25.07
C GLU A 174 9.89 -23.77 25.59
N PHE A 175 9.26 -22.87 24.79
CA PHE A 175 8.95 -21.51 25.20
C PHE A 175 7.44 -21.40 25.34
N LYS A 176 6.91 -21.24 26.55
CA LYS A 176 5.50 -20.87 26.72
C LYS A 176 5.31 -19.50 26.05
N PRO A 177 4.63 -19.41 24.89
CA PRO A 177 4.40 -18.12 24.27
C PRO A 177 3.56 -17.28 25.23
N ASN A 178 3.92 -16.03 25.43
CA ASN A 178 3.00 -15.09 26.00
C ASN A 178 1.74 -15.09 25.13
N PRO A 179 0.56 -15.34 25.66
CA PRO A 179 -0.64 -15.40 24.84
C PRO A 179 -0.82 -14.03 24.17
N VAL A 180 -0.69 -14.01 22.86
CA VAL A 180 -1.05 -12.83 22.06
C VAL A 180 -2.57 -12.78 22.07
N SER A 181 -3.17 -11.72 22.58
CA SER A 181 -4.63 -11.56 22.68
C SER A 181 -5.29 -11.23 21.35
N ILE A 182 -4.88 -11.92 20.28
CA ILE A 182 -5.34 -11.66 18.93
C ILE A 182 -6.47 -12.61 18.59
N GLN A 183 -7.68 -12.11 18.37
CA GLN A 183 -8.82 -12.97 18.04
C GLN A 183 -9.74 -12.44 16.92
N THR A 184 -9.39 -11.40 16.20
CA THR A 184 -10.25 -10.91 15.11
C THR A 184 -9.95 -11.61 13.77
N ALA A 185 -10.95 -11.66 12.88
CA ALA A 185 -10.77 -12.20 11.54
C ALA A 185 -9.72 -11.42 10.72
N GLU A 186 -9.58 -10.12 10.98
CA GLU A 186 -8.61 -9.22 10.37
C GLU A 186 -7.17 -9.64 10.66
N GLU A 187 -6.90 -9.96 11.90
CA GLU A 187 -5.57 -10.38 12.34
C GLU A 187 -5.12 -11.67 11.67
N LYS A 188 -6.07 -12.54 11.28
CA LYS A 188 -5.76 -13.77 10.54
C LYS A 188 -5.22 -13.49 9.13
N LEU A 189 -5.71 -12.42 8.45
CA LEU A 189 -5.24 -12.03 7.12
C LEU A 189 -3.87 -11.38 7.18
N LEU A 190 -3.55 -10.68 8.26
CA LEU A 190 -2.25 -10.03 8.47
C LEU A 190 -1.15 -10.99 8.89
N LYS A 191 -1.47 -12.25 9.23
CA LYS A 191 -0.50 -13.23 9.74
C LYS A 191 0.68 -13.46 8.83
N LEU A 192 1.86 -13.46 9.43
CA LEU A 192 3.15 -13.73 8.81
C LEU A 192 3.73 -15.10 9.23
N SER A 193 2.89 -16.04 9.68
CA SER A 193 3.32 -17.34 10.21
C SER A 193 4.20 -18.16 9.27
N LYS A 194 4.08 -17.95 7.97
CA LYS A 194 4.90 -18.62 6.96
C LYS A 194 6.23 -17.92 6.68
N LEU A 195 6.43 -16.72 7.24
CA LEU A 195 7.63 -15.93 6.99
C LEU A 195 8.86 -16.47 7.73
N SER A 196 8.65 -17.28 8.75
CA SER A 196 9.72 -17.81 9.59
C SER A 196 9.58 -19.32 9.83
N SER A 197 10.72 -19.99 10.02
CA SER A 197 10.84 -21.37 10.45
C SER A 197 12.18 -21.62 11.08
N ALA A 198 12.35 -22.75 11.77
CA ALA A 198 13.63 -23.13 12.37
C ALA A 198 13.92 -24.62 12.23
N GLY A 199 15.22 -24.92 12.08
CA GLY A 199 15.75 -26.27 12.11
C GLY A 199 16.93 -26.36 13.09
N TYR A 200 17.11 -27.49 13.79
CA TYR A 200 18.12 -27.68 14.82
C TYR A 200 19.04 -28.85 14.50
N PHE A 201 20.34 -28.66 14.74
CA PHE A 201 21.31 -29.73 14.98
C PHE A 201 21.61 -29.79 16.47
N ARG A 202 21.04 -30.77 17.17
CA ARG A 202 21.24 -30.95 18.61
C ARG A 202 22.51 -31.74 18.88
N GLU A 203 23.34 -31.26 19.84
CA GLU A 203 24.60 -31.92 20.22
C GLU A 203 25.50 -32.26 19.02
N ILE A 204 25.60 -31.32 18.07
CA ILE A 204 26.46 -31.51 16.90
C ILE A 204 27.94 -31.72 17.28
N LEU A 205 28.32 -31.05 18.35
CA LEU A 205 29.50 -31.34 19.14
C LEU A 205 29.07 -31.38 20.62
N PRO A 206 29.83 -32.04 21.54
CA PRO A 206 29.45 -32.12 22.94
C PRO A 206 29.20 -30.72 23.55
N GLY A 207 27.97 -30.46 23.99
CA GLY A 207 27.54 -29.20 24.56
C GLY A 207 27.31 -28.06 23.56
N MET A 208 27.28 -28.35 22.26
CA MET A 208 27.04 -27.38 21.21
C MET A 208 25.83 -27.81 20.36
N ASP A 209 24.88 -26.92 20.21
CA ASP A 209 23.80 -27.05 19.23
C ASP A 209 23.99 -25.99 18.13
N ILE A 210 23.47 -26.25 16.91
CA ILE A 210 23.33 -25.24 15.87
C ILE A 210 21.84 -25.14 15.54
N ARG A 211 21.32 -23.92 15.53
CA ARG A 211 19.96 -23.61 15.12
C ARG A 211 19.99 -22.71 13.90
N TYR A 212 19.31 -23.13 12.84
CA TYR A 212 19.04 -22.30 11.69
C TYR A 212 17.65 -21.70 11.80
N ARG A 213 17.54 -20.36 11.72
CA ARG A 213 16.26 -19.67 11.61
C ARG A 213 16.15 -18.97 10.28
N LEU A 214 15.07 -19.23 9.57
CA LEU A 214 14.69 -18.50 8.40
C LEU A 214 13.72 -17.39 8.81
N GLU A 215 14.00 -16.16 8.44
CA GLU A 215 13.15 -15.00 8.69
C GLU A 215 13.11 -14.13 7.44
N SER A 216 12.01 -14.17 6.67
CA SER A 216 11.93 -13.46 5.40
C SER A 216 13.06 -13.93 4.44
N GLU A 217 13.96 -13.06 4.06
CA GLU A 217 15.10 -13.32 3.18
C GLU A 217 16.44 -13.39 3.95
N VAL A 218 16.38 -13.81 5.19
CA VAL A 218 17.52 -13.96 6.11
C VAL A 218 17.59 -15.38 6.61
N MET A 219 18.77 -15.93 6.67
CA MET A 219 19.10 -17.18 7.36
C MET A 219 20.03 -16.88 8.51
N LYS A 220 19.53 -16.94 9.74
CA LYS A 220 20.32 -16.83 10.96
C LYS A 220 20.88 -18.21 11.33
N GLU A 221 22.18 -18.24 11.53
CA GLU A 221 22.85 -19.42 12.10
C GLU A 221 23.18 -19.10 13.55
N GLU A 222 22.59 -19.80 14.47
CA GLU A 222 22.82 -19.61 15.90
C GLU A 222 23.57 -20.82 16.46
N ILE A 223 24.84 -20.63 16.82
CA ILE A 223 25.67 -21.64 17.46
C ILE A 223 25.51 -21.49 18.97
N ILE A 224 24.91 -22.48 19.61
CA ILE A 224 24.49 -22.43 21.01
C ILE A 224 25.48 -23.23 21.85
N LEU A 225 26.34 -22.54 22.58
CA LEU A 225 27.26 -23.11 23.58
C LEU A 225 26.50 -23.26 24.89
N LYS A 226 26.17 -24.52 25.24
CA LYS A 226 25.30 -24.80 26.39
C LYS A 226 25.94 -24.55 27.74
N LYS A 227 27.27 -24.68 27.83
CA LYS A 227 28.04 -24.59 29.06
C LYS A 227 29.48 -24.13 28.78
N LYS A 228 30.17 -23.68 29.80
CA LYS A 228 31.54 -23.13 29.74
C LYS A 228 32.56 -24.10 29.11
N GLU A 229 32.43 -25.39 29.39
CA GLU A 229 33.31 -26.43 28.88
C GLU A 229 33.16 -26.70 27.36
N ALA A 230 32.03 -26.26 26.79
CA ALA A 230 31.78 -26.34 25.36
C ALA A 230 32.32 -25.10 24.60
N ALA A 231 32.78 -24.07 25.33
CA ALA A 231 33.25 -22.82 24.73
C ALA A 231 34.67 -23.04 24.17
N ALA A 232 34.83 -22.84 22.88
CA ALA A 232 36.08 -22.81 22.18
C ALA A 232 36.36 -21.35 21.76
N GLU A 233 37.67 -20.96 21.71
CA GLU A 233 38.05 -19.62 21.25
C GLU A 233 37.77 -19.41 19.75
N THR A 234 37.62 -20.49 19.01
CA THR A 234 37.40 -20.46 17.55
C THR A 234 36.46 -21.55 17.11
N ILE A 235 35.60 -21.21 16.11
CA ILE A 235 34.76 -22.16 15.37
C ILE A 235 35.07 -21.98 13.90
N THR A 236 35.44 -23.05 13.19
CA THR A 236 35.81 -22.97 11.78
C THR A 236 34.79 -23.66 10.89
N PHE A 237 34.38 -22.97 9.84
CA PHE A 237 33.52 -23.47 8.77
C PHE A 237 34.32 -23.54 7.47
N VAL A 238 33.99 -24.49 6.63
CA VAL A 238 34.44 -24.52 5.22
C VAL A 238 33.22 -24.10 4.36
N MET A 239 33.38 -23.03 3.61
CA MET A 239 32.35 -22.50 2.74
C MET A 239 32.75 -22.67 1.28
N LYS A 240 31.86 -23.29 0.48
CA LYS A 240 31.94 -23.32 -0.99
C LYS A 240 31.13 -22.13 -1.54
N HIS A 241 31.75 -21.38 -2.47
CA HIS A 241 31.14 -20.19 -3.09
C HIS A 241 31.56 -20.07 -4.57
N PRO A 242 31.19 -21.04 -5.42
CA PRO A 242 31.61 -21.09 -6.81
C PRO A 242 31.13 -19.83 -7.57
N GLY A 243 32.05 -19.21 -8.32
CA GLY A 243 31.76 -17.99 -9.08
C GLY A 243 31.64 -16.69 -8.26
N LEU A 244 31.97 -16.75 -6.96
CA LEU A 244 31.93 -15.60 -6.06
C LEU A 244 33.29 -15.37 -5.40
N SER A 245 33.63 -14.11 -5.15
CA SER A 245 34.77 -13.65 -4.35
C SER A 245 34.31 -13.09 -3.00
N MET A 246 35.09 -13.27 -1.93
CA MET A 246 34.77 -12.78 -0.59
C MET A 246 35.53 -11.49 -0.28
N HIS A 247 34.83 -10.49 0.24
CA HIS A 247 35.36 -9.19 0.64
C HIS A 247 34.93 -8.86 2.06
N VAL A 248 35.86 -8.64 2.96
CA VAL A 248 35.58 -8.19 4.33
C VAL A 248 35.36 -6.68 4.29
N LEU A 249 34.22 -6.24 4.82
CA LEU A 249 33.82 -4.84 4.87
C LEU A 249 34.33 -4.17 6.16
N ALA A 250 34.30 -2.84 6.20
CA ALA A 250 34.83 -2.06 7.34
C ALA A 250 34.07 -2.33 8.67
N ASP A 251 32.83 -2.77 8.60
CA ASP A 251 32.02 -3.13 9.78
C ASP A 251 32.27 -4.57 10.27
N GLY A 252 33.17 -5.31 9.62
CA GLY A 252 33.47 -6.70 9.93
C GLY A 252 32.54 -7.73 9.28
N SER A 253 31.58 -7.30 8.52
CA SER A 253 30.74 -8.18 7.68
C SER A 253 31.51 -8.62 6.42
N VAL A 254 30.97 -9.61 5.69
CA VAL A 254 31.59 -10.14 4.48
C VAL A 254 30.61 -10.06 3.33
N ALA A 255 30.99 -9.44 2.22
CA ALA A 255 30.27 -9.48 0.97
C ALA A 255 30.79 -10.57 0.04
N LEU A 256 29.91 -11.34 -0.59
CA LEU A 256 30.24 -12.30 -1.64
C LEU A 256 29.76 -11.73 -2.97
N CYS A 257 30.75 -11.36 -3.83
CA CYS A 257 30.54 -10.64 -5.07
C CYS A 257 30.82 -11.52 -6.28
N LYS A 258 30.15 -11.27 -7.42
CA LYS A 258 30.42 -11.97 -8.69
C LYS A 258 31.87 -11.75 -9.15
N VAL A 259 32.55 -12.81 -9.60
CA VAL A 259 33.99 -12.74 -9.98
C VAL A 259 34.26 -11.80 -11.16
N GLN A 260 33.29 -11.45 -11.98
CA GLN A 260 33.43 -10.53 -13.11
C GLN A 260 33.14 -9.06 -12.79
N GLY A 261 32.83 -8.73 -11.53
CA GLY A 261 32.57 -7.37 -11.06
C GLY A 261 33.56 -7.02 -9.96
N GLU A 262 34.38 -5.99 -10.16
CA GLU A 262 35.19 -5.44 -9.08
C GLU A 262 34.26 -4.86 -8.02
N CYS A 263 34.20 -5.47 -6.85
CA CYS A 263 33.76 -4.77 -5.65
C CYS A 263 34.90 -3.83 -5.29
N GLU A 264 34.68 -2.52 -5.37
CA GLU A 264 35.72 -1.52 -5.07
C GLU A 264 36.36 -1.80 -3.71
N GLU A 265 37.67 -2.12 -3.73
CA GLU A 265 38.49 -2.21 -2.53
C GLU A 265 38.69 -0.81 -1.97
N GLY A 266 38.32 -0.61 -0.72
CA GLY A 266 38.88 0.46 0.10
C GLY A 266 38.12 1.79 0.09
N PHE A 267 37.11 1.89 0.89
CA PHE A 267 36.70 3.19 1.42
C PHE A 267 37.48 3.50 2.68
N THR A 268 38.30 4.56 2.63
CA THR A 268 38.92 5.15 3.82
C THR A 268 37.96 6.06 4.55
N GLU A 269 38.09 6.21 5.85
CA GLU A 269 37.18 6.92 6.79
C GLU A 269 36.87 8.39 6.45
N ASN A 270 37.36 8.97 5.37
CA ASN A 270 37.29 10.40 5.05
C ASN A 270 36.57 10.72 3.73
N ASP A 271 35.77 9.83 3.15
CA ASP A 271 35.11 10.13 1.88
C ASP A 271 33.67 10.66 2.09
N GLU A 272 33.54 12.00 2.03
CA GLU A 272 32.25 12.71 2.06
C GLU A 272 31.25 12.31 0.94
N ARG A 273 31.67 11.46 -0.02
CA ARG A 273 30.83 10.91 -1.09
C ARG A 273 29.93 9.77 -0.63
N LEU A 274 30.14 9.24 0.59
CA LEU A 274 29.35 8.14 1.18
C LEU A 274 27.87 8.45 1.37
N ALA A 275 27.48 9.72 1.45
CA ALA A 275 26.09 10.11 1.67
C ALA A 275 25.20 10.03 0.40
N ASN A 276 25.80 10.10 -0.81
CA ASN A 276 25.07 10.19 -2.07
C ASN A 276 25.18 8.96 -3.00
N HIS A 277 25.99 7.96 -2.67
CA HIS A 277 26.22 6.75 -3.48
C HIS A 277 25.71 5.45 -2.86
N ALA A 278 24.89 5.49 -1.82
CA ALA A 278 24.39 4.28 -1.14
C ALA A 278 23.48 3.39 -1.99
N GLU A 279 23.07 3.80 -3.19
CA GLU A 279 22.16 3.03 -4.04
C GLU A 279 22.80 2.35 -5.25
N SER A 280 24.06 2.65 -5.63
CA SER A 280 24.58 2.22 -6.93
C SER A 280 25.79 1.26 -6.90
N SER A 281 26.39 0.93 -5.77
CA SER A 281 27.61 0.08 -5.72
C SER A 281 27.40 -1.39 -5.37
N ASP A 282 26.19 -1.82 -5.03
CA ASP A 282 25.91 -3.19 -4.56
C ASP A 282 25.37 -4.16 -5.64
N GLU A 283 25.32 -3.78 -6.91
CA GLU A 283 24.81 -4.65 -8.00
C GLU A 283 25.60 -5.96 -8.18
N ASN A 284 26.85 -6.01 -7.69
CA ASN A 284 27.70 -7.19 -7.81
C ASN A 284 27.66 -8.12 -6.58
N ALA A 285 27.16 -7.65 -5.43
CA ALA A 285 27.09 -8.47 -4.23
C ALA A 285 25.84 -9.37 -4.25
N VAL A 286 26.06 -10.67 -4.07
CA VAL A 286 24.99 -11.69 -4.08
C VAL A 286 24.56 -12.05 -2.67
N PHE A 287 25.53 -12.25 -1.76
CA PHE A 287 25.29 -12.60 -0.37
C PHE A 287 26.09 -11.72 0.58
N PHE A 288 25.62 -11.60 1.81
CA PHE A 288 26.33 -10.96 2.91
C PHE A 288 26.36 -11.89 4.11
N LEU A 289 27.49 -11.94 4.82
CA LEU A 289 27.60 -12.53 6.15
C LEU A 289 27.72 -11.38 7.15
N ASP A 290 26.80 -11.28 8.10
CA ASP A 290 26.90 -10.25 9.15
C ASP A 290 28.13 -10.46 10.02
N ALA A 291 28.70 -9.37 10.54
CA ALA A 291 29.74 -9.46 11.54
C ALA A 291 29.24 -10.28 12.74
N PRO A 292 29.97 -11.33 13.18
CA PRO A 292 29.46 -12.23 14.20
C PRO A 292 29.41 -11.54 15.56
N ILE A 293 28.32 -11.80 16.30
CA ILE A 293 28.16 -11.34 17.68
C ILE A 293 27.94 -12.52 18.60
N LEU A 294 28.34 -12.36 19.85
CA LEU A 294 28.00 -13.29 20.93
C LEU A 294 27.05 -12.61 21.90
N PHE A 295 26.07 -13.37 22.38
CA PHE A 295 25.23 -12.92 23.49
C PHE A 295 24.99 -14.06 24.47
N ASP A 296 24.98 -13.71 25.75
CA ASP A 296 24.72 -14.67 26.82
C ASP A 296 23.22 -14.76 27.14
N LYS A 297 22.85 -15.65 28.05
CA LYS A 297 21.46 -15.83 28.49
C LYS A 297 20.83 -14.56 29.06
N ASN A 298 21.62 -13.64 29.61
CA ASN A 298 21.15 -12.39 30.20
C ASN A 298 21.07 -11.27 29.17
N GLY A 299 21.51 -11.50 27.89
CA GLY A 299 21.51 -10.52 26.84
C GLY A 299 22.74 -9.61 26.82
N GLU A 300 23.81 -9.91 27.56
CA GLU A 300 25.09 -9.23 27.40
C GLU A 300 25.73 -9.60 26.06
N VAL A 301 26.14 -8.59 25.30
CA VAL A 301 26.62 -8.73 23.91
C VAL A 301 28.09 -8.37 23.80
N VAL A 302 28.86 -9.17 23.02
CA VAL A 302 30.22 -8.86 22.59
C VAL A 302 30.38 -9.18 21.12
N LYS A 303 31.25 -8.44 20.42
CA LYS A 303 31.57 -8.69 19.00
C LYS A 303 32.59 -9.81 18.89
N ALA A 304 32.46 -10.64 17.86
CA ALA A 304 33.46 -11.55 17.36
C ALA A 304 34.00 -11.08 16.01
N ALA A 305 34.97 -11.78 15.46
CA ALA A 305 35.59 -11.43 14.19
C ALA A 305 35.74 -12.64 13.28
N TYR A 306 35.63 -12.43 11.96
CA TYR A 306 35.98 -13.44 10.98
C TYR A 306 37.49 -13.39 10.68
N GLN A 307 38.12 -14.56 10.68
CA GLN A 307 39.39 -14.78 10.00
C GLN A 307 39.12 -15.69 8.81
N ILE A 308 39.47 -15.22 7.60
CA ILE A 308 39.12 -15.91 6.36
C ILE A 308 40.43 -16.32 5.65
N GLU A 309 40.55 -17.62 5.42
CA GLU A 309 41.55 -18.16 4.53
C GLU A 309 40.94 -18.38 3.17
N LYS A 310 41.20 -17.41 2.26
CA LYS A 310 40.56 -17.36 0.95
C LYS A 310 41.13 -18.39 0.00
N GLY A 311 40.27 -19.20 -0.62
CA GLY A 311 40.58 -20.07 -1.75
C GLY A 311 39.69 -19.80 -2.94
N GLN A 312 40.00 -20.36 -4.08
CA GLN A 312 39.23 -20.18 -5.32
C GLN A 312 37.94 -21.01 -5.26
N GLY A 313 36.85 -20.37 -4.94
CA GLY A 313 35.50 -21.00 -4.82
C GLY A 313 35.28 -21.80 -3.53
N ILE A 314 36.29 -21.89 -2.66
CA ILE A 314 36.24 -22.53 -1.34
C ILE A 314 37.09 -21.70 -0.38
N SER A 315 36.56 -21.37 0.81
CA SER A 315 37.28 -20.62 1.84
C SER A 315 37.02 -21.22 3.21
N GLU A 316 38.04 -21.14 4.08
CA GLU A 316 37.88 -21.44 5.51
C GLU A 316 37.52 -20.14 6.24
N ILE A 317 36.42 -20.17 7.01
CA ILE A 317 35.91 -19.04 7.78
C ILE A 317 35.98 -19.41 9.25
N THR A 318 36.86 -18.78 9.98
CA THR A 318 37.03 -18.99 11.42
C THR A 318 36.43 -17.82 12.18
N ILE A 319 35.46 -18.08 13.05
CA ILE A 319 34.91 -17.12 13.99
C ILE A 319 35.81 -17.07 15.19
N LYS A 320 36.48 -15.93 15.44
CA LYS A 320 37.30 -15.67 16.61
C LYS A 320 36.49 -14.98 17.69
N MET A 321 36.40 -15.61 18.84
CA MET A 321 35.59 -15.15 19.99
C MET A 321 36.53 -14.64 21.09
N ASP A 322 36.07 -13.76 21.94
CA ASP A 322 36.79 -13.26 23.10
C ASP A 322 36.79 -14.34 24.21
N ALA A 323 37.94 -15.01 24.36
CA ALA A 323 38.09 -16.05 25.38
C ALA A 323 37.91 -15.51 26.80
N SER A 324 38.34 -14.27 27.09
CA SER A 324 38.20 -13.68 28.42
C SER A 324 36.72 -13.44 28.75
N TRP A 325 35.92 -12.98 27.81
CA TRP A 325 34.49 -12.79 27.94
C TRP A 325 33.76 -14.13 28.11
N LEU A 326 34.10 -15.14 27.32
CA LEU A 326 33.53 -16.49 27.43
C LEU A 326 33.83 -17.16 28.75
N MET A 327 35.06 -17.00 29.29
CA MET A 327 35.53 -17.67 30.50
C MET A 327 35.27 -16.88 31.78
N ASP A 328 34.58 -15.74 31.70
CA ASP A 328 34.21 -14.98 32.89
C ASP A 328 33.35 -15.83 33.87
N GLU A 329 33.58 -15.72 35.18
CA GLU A 329 32.87 -16.50 36.19
C GLU A 329 31.41 -16.12 36.29
N GLY A 330 31.05 -14.86 35.97
CA GLY A 330 29.68 -14.34 35.93
C GLY A 330 28.92 -14.64 34.65
N ARG A 331 29.56 -15.27 33.64
CA ARG A 331 28.93 -15.51 32.35
C ARG A 331 27.72 -16.45 32.44
N ALA A 332 26.59 -16.01 31.94
CA ALA A 332 25.33 -16.75 31.96
C ALA A 332 25.18 -17.62 30.69
N TYR A 333 25.36 -18.91 30.80
CA TYR A 333 25.13 -19.86 29.70
C TYR A 333 23.66 -20.25 29.56
N PRO A 334 23.16 -20.60 28.33
CA PRO A 334 23.92 -20.73 27.08
C PRO A 334 24.40 -19.39 26.52
N VAL A 335 25.56 -19.42 25.85
CA VAL A 335 26.03 -18.34 25.01
C VAL A 335 25.69 -18.68 23.56
N THR A 336 25.19 -17.72 22.80
CA THR A 336 24.88 -17.87 21.38
C THR A 336 25.82 -17.04 20.55
N VAL A 337 26.38 -17.64 19.49
CA VAL A 337 27.16 -16.97 18.44
C VAL A 337 26.28 -16.88 17.20
N ASP A 338 26.08 -15.69 16.65
CA ASP A 338 25.15 -15.43 15.54
C ASP A 338 25.88 -14.90 14.29
N PRO A 339 26.33 -15.79 13.38
CA PRO A 339 26.72 -15.45 12.01
C PRO A 339 25.50 -15.54 11.09
N THR A 340 24.96 -14.40 10.68
CA THR A 340 23.75 -14.33 9.84
C THR A 340 24.10 -14.24 8.36
N VAL A 341 23.41 -15.01 7.50
CA VAL A 341 23.48 -14.92 6.04
C VAL A 341 22.30 -14.11 5.50
N ARG A 342 22.60 -13.10 4.65
CA ARG A 342 21.60 -12.23 4.00
C ARG A 342 21.78 -12.21 2.49
N ILE A 343 20.71 -11.96 1.77
CA ILE A 343 20.72 -11.77 0.30
C ILE A 343 20.68 -10.30 -0.12
N GLU A 344 20.54 -9.37 0.81
CA GLU A 344 20.51 -7.93 0.57
C GLU A 344 21.27 -7.19 1.69
N LYS A 345 21.83 -6.03 1.36
CA LYS A 345 22.54 -5.22 2.36
C LYS A 345 21.60 -4.60 3.39
N LYS A 346 20.46 -4.07 2.93
CA LYS A 346 19.39 -3.53 3.77
C LYS A 346 18.14 -4.37 3.63
N GLN A 347 17.62 -4.89 4.74
CA GLN A 347 16.52 -5.87 4.74
C GLN A 347 15.23 -5.35 5.36
N THR A 348 15.27 -4.17 5.98
CA THR A 348 14.10 -3.59 6.64
C THR A 348 13.65 -2.33 5.92
N THR A 349 12.32 -2.14 5.82
CA THR A 349 11.74 -0.87 5.38
C THR A 349 11.44 0.05 6.55
N ILE A 350 11.61 -0.41 7.77
CA ILE A 350 11.41 0.39 8.99
C ILE A 350 12.76 0.44 9.71
N ASP A 351 13.34 1.62 9.81
CA ASP A 351 14.44 1.86 10.73
C ASP A 351 13.84 2.19 12.08
N ASP A 352 14.28 1.54 13.12
CA ASP A 352 13.87 1.86 14.48
C ASP A 352 15.05 1.82 15.46
N ALA A 353 14.98 2.67 16.48
CA ALA A 353 15.98 2.80 17.50
C ALA A 353 15.40 3.48 18.74
N PHE A 354 16.07 3.35 19.86
CA PHE A 354 15.77 4.17 21.04
C PHE A 354 17.04 4.79 21.61
N VAL A 355 16.88 5.81 22.42
CA VAL A 355 17.98 6.53 23.07
C VAL A 355 17.74 6.63 24.56
N ARG A 356 18.82 6.58 25.34
CA ARG A 356 18.79 6.66 26.83
C ARG A 356 19.59 7.87 27.29
N SER A 357 19.00 8.70 28.15
CA SER A 357 19.70 9.90 28.66
C SER A 357 20.86 9.58 29.59
N LYS A 358 20.87 8.41 30.23
CA LYS A 358 21.96 7.95 31.09
C LYS A 358 23.20 7.52 30.30
N ASP A 359 22.99 7.00 29.08
CA ASP A 359 24.05 6.50 28.21
C ASP A 359 24.11 7.32 26.92
N PRO A 360 24.50 8.61 27.01
CA PRO A 360 24.20 9.59 25.95
C PRO A 360 24.97 9.39 24.65
N ASN A 361 26.02 8.57 24.64
CA ASN A 361 26.84 8.25 23.47
C ASN A 361 26.60 6.82 22.93
N SER A 362 25.74 6.03 23.56
CA SER A 362 25.44 4.66 23.12
C SER A 362 24.29 4.64 22.13
N SER A 363 24.44 3.80 21.09
CA SER A 363 23.41 3.54 20.07
C SER A 363 22.64 2.26 20.40
N TYR A 364 21.30 2.32 20.32
CA TYR A 364 20.38 1.23 20.60
C TYR A 364 19.40 1.05 19.43
N GLY A 365 19.93 0.89 18.24
CA GLY A 365 19.15 0.69 17.02
C GLY A 365 19.41 -0.68 16.41
N TYR A 366 20.23 -0.75 15.41
CA TYR A 366 20.51 -1.95 14.62
C TYR A 366 20.77 -3.19 15.48
N ASN A 367 20.03 -4.27 15.23
CA ASN A 367 20.03 -5.55 15.97
C ASN A 367 19.49 -5.50 17.42
N PHE A 368 18.93 -4.37 17.87
CA PHE A 368 18.22 -4.34 19.14
C PHE A 368 16.78 -4.81 18.96
N SER A 369 16.39 -5.78 19.75
CA SER A 369 15.07 -6.41 19.67
C SER A 369 13.96 -5.62 20.35
N GLU A 370 14.29 -4.54 21.02
CA GLU A 370 13.43 -3.81 21.94
C GLU A 370 13.47 -2.33 21.65
N LEU A 371 12.35 -1.66 21.85
CA LEU A 371 12.23 -0.20 21.83
C LEU A 371 11.72 0.26 23.19
N GLU A 372 12.39 1.21 23.79
CA GLU A 372 12.01 1.74 25.11
C GLU A 372 11.46 3.15 25.03
N VAL A 373 10.40 3.41 25.78
CA VAL A 373 9.83 4.73 25.93
C VAL A 373 9.42 4.99 27.38
N GLY A 374 9.73 6.20 27.89
CA GLY A 374 9.39 6.59 29.25
C GLY A 374 10.61 6.92 30.09
N ARG A 375 10.56 6.61 31.39
CA ARG A 375 11.67 6.82 32.32
C ARG A 375 11.79 5.64 33.27
N ASN A 376 12.98 5.10 33.42
CA ASN A 376 13.29 4.09 34.42
C ASN A 376 14.49 4.53 35.29
N ARG A 377 14.72 3.83 36.41
CA ARG A 377 15.80 4.21 37.33
C ARG A 377 17.20 3.95 36.76
N PRO A 378 17.48 2.81 36.11
CA PRO A 378 18.84 2.54 35.60
C PRO A 378 19.23 3.43 34.40
N TYR A 379 18.31 3.73 33.48
CA TYR A 379 18.63 4.37 32.20
C TYR A 379 18.09 5.79 32.04
N GLN A 380 17.30 6.26 33.02
CA GLN A 380 16.63 7.57 33.03
C GLN A 380 15.65 7.70 31.86
N VAL A 381 15.63 8.82 31.15
CA VAL A 381 14.68 9.07 30.07
C VAL A 381 15.03 8.23 28.83
N CYS A 382 14.04 7.53 28.29
CA CYS A 382 14.12 6.77 27.05
C CYS A 382 13.13 7.33 26.02
N ARG A 383 13.58 7.49 24.75
CA ARG A 383 12.78 7.92 23.62
C ARG A 383 12.99 6.96 22.47
N THR A 384 11.93 6.65 21.73
CA THR A 384 11.96 5.76 20.58
C THR A 384 11.79 6.54 19.28
N PHE A 385 12.50 6.14 18.25
CA PHE A 385 12.44 6.68 16.89
C PHE A 385 12.12 5.58 15.90
N LEU A 386 11.21 5.86 14.95
CA LEU A 386 10.84 4.94 13.88
C LEU A 386 10.74 5.71 12.56
N LYS A 387 11.15 5.07 11.44
CA LYS A 387 11.08 5.66 10.12
C LYS A 387 10.70 4.61 9.10
N PHE A 388 9.67 4.88 8.30
CA PHE A 388 9.34 4.09 7.11
C PHE A 388 10.22 4.54 5.94
N ASN A 389 11.13 3.69 5.46
CA ASN A 389 12.05 4.04 4.37
C ASN A 389 11.34 4.08 3.01
N THR A 390 10.28 3.29 2.85
CA THR A 390 9.46 3.22 1.63
C THR A 390 7.99 3.22 2.00
N LEU A 391 7.21 4.01 1.28
CA LEU A 391 5.75 3.96 1.34
C LEU A 391 5.22 3.15 0.14
N PRO A 392 4.10 2.41 0.28
CA PRO A 392 3.49 1.70 -0.83
C PRO A 392 3.00 2.69 -1.90
N LYS A 393 3.10 2.28 -3.17
CA LYS A 393 2.50 3.04 -4.25
C LYS A 393 0.97 2.89 -4.15
N LEU A 394 0.27 4.00 -4.06
CA LEU A 394 -1.18 4.03 -4.07
C LEU A 394 -1.71 3.96 -5.51
N GLU A 395 -2.95 3.49 -5.66
CA GLU A 395 -3.66 3.56 -6.94
C GLU A 395 -3.88 5.01 -7.38
N LYS A 396 -4.08 5.18 -8.69
CA LYS A 396 -4.50 6.47 -9.24
C LYS A 396 -5.89 6.84 -8.70
N GLY A 397 -6.09 8.12 -8.44
CA GLY A 397 -7.32 8.61 -7.84
C GLY A 397 -7.47 8.32 -6.34
N ALA A 398 -6.47 7.72 -5.69
CA ALA A 398 -6.53 7.39 -4.28
C ALA A 398 -6.61 8.64 -3.38
N VAL A 399 -7.52 8.60 -2.43
CA VAL A 399 -7.62 9.56 -1.33
C VAL A 399 -7.30 8.84 -0.04
N ILE A 400 -6.23 9.24 0.65
CA ILE A 400 -5.90 8.69 1.96
C ILE A 400 -6.96 9.13 2.94
N THR A 401 -7.65 8.18 3.56
CA THR A 401 -8.72 8.41 4.53
C THR A 401 -8.23 8.29 5.97
N ASP A 402 -7.16 7.52 6.20
CA ASP A 402 -6.55 7.31 7.50
C ASP A 402 -5.15 6.70 7.35
N ALA A 403 -4.27 6.86 8.34
CA ALA A 403 -3.02 6.12 8.42
C ALA A 403 -2.63 5.85 9.87
N ARG A 404 -2.21 4.62 10.13
CA ARG A 404 -1.95 4.11 11.48
C ARG A 404 -0.54 3.53 11.58
N LEU A 405 0.12 3.81 12.71
CA LEU A 405 1.33 3.12 13.15
C LEU A 405 0.91 2.13 14.23
N ASN A 406 1.01 0.83 13.96
CA ASN A 406 0.73 -0.23 14.93
C ASN A 406 2.02 -0.75 15.52
N LEU A 407 2.10 -0.76 16.85
CA LEU A 407 3.21 -1.27 17.65
C LEU A 407 2.67 -2.28 18.65
N TYR A 408 3.51 -3.18 19.14
CA TYR A 408 3.15 -4.10 20.22
C TYR A 408 3.93 -3.78 21.47
N GLN A 409 3.20 -3.50 22.55
CA GLN A 409 3.75 -3.37 23.91
C GLN A 409 3.75 -4.74 24.57
N TYR A 410 4.87 -5.15 25.18
CA TYR A 410 4.94 -6.45 25.87
C TYR A 410 5.53 -6.38 27.27
N GLN A 411 6.16 -5.27 27.66
CA GLN A 411 6.64 -5.04 29.03
C GLN A 411 6.22 -3.66 29.51
N PHE A 412 6.09 -3.55 30.85
CA PHE A 412 5.71 -2.33 31.52
C PHE A 412 6.30 -2.31 32.93
N SER A 413 6.74 -1.14 33.35
CA SER A 413 7.16 -0.88 34.73
C SER A 413 6.81 0.55 35.12
N ALA A 414 6.19 0.74 36.27
CA ALA A 414 5.91 2.05 36.85
C ALA A 414 5.96 1.97 38.38
N ASP A 415 6.49 3.01 39.02
CA ASP A 415 6.61 3.07 40.48
C ASP A 415 5.25 3.05 41.20
N ASP A 416 4.22 3.64 40.59
CA ASP A 416 2.85 3.66 41.11
C ASP A 416 1.91 2.62 40.50
N GLY A 417 2.44 1.77 39.64
CA GLY A 417 1.69 0.73 38.93
C GLY A 417 0.66 1.26 37.91
N LYS A 418 0.59 2.57 37.70
CA LYS A 418 -0.37 3.21 36.79
C LYS A 418 0.21 3.38 35.39
N GLY A 419 -0.67 3.36 34.39
CA GLY A 419 -0.33 3.69 33.01
C GLY A 419 0.16 5.14 32.87
N PHE A 420 0.99 5.39 31.86
CA PHE A 420 1.48 6.72 31.51
C PHE A 420 1.20 7.05 30.06
N ARG A 421 1.04 8.35 29.77
CA ARG A 421 0.79 8.81 28.40
C ARG A 421 2.09 8.97 27.60
N VAL A 422 2.08 8.47 26.39
CA VAL A 422 3.13 8.62 25.37
C VAL A 422 2.55 9.42 24.21
N SER A 423 3.35 10.30 23.63
CA SER A 423 3.02 11.10 22.45
C SER A 423 3.90 10.73 21.27
N ALA A 424 3.31 10.74 20.07
CA ALA A 424 4.00 10.62 18.79
C ALA A 424 4.27 12.00 18.20
N HIS A 425 5.46 12.24 17.67
CA HIS A 425 5.89 13.51 17.10
C HIS A 425 6.56 13.32 15.75
N GLU A 426 6.38 14.28 14.84
CA GLU A 426 7.10 14.33 13.58
C GLU A 426 8.58 14.68 13.79
N VAL A 427 9.48 13.84 13.32
CA VAL A 427 10.92 14.09 13.31
C VAL A 427 11.27 15.04 12.16
N THR A 428 12.12 16.04 12.44
CA THR A 428 12.44 17.12 11.47
C THR A 428 13.86 17.05 10.90
N GLY A 429 14.67 16.09 11.34
CA GLY A 429 16.04 15.93 10.88
C GLY A 429 16.38 14.47 10.56
N ALA A 430 17.30 14.26 9.61
CA ALA A 430 17.77 12.93 9.25
C ALA A 430 18.50 12.26 10.42
N TRP A 431 18.40 10.94 10.49
CA TRP A 431 19.10 10.10 11.47
C TRP A 431 19.33 8.70 10.89
N ASP A 432 20.24 7.98 11.49
CA ASP A 432 20.57 6.59 11.14
C ASP A 432 20.47 5.71 12.38
N GLN A 433 19.77 4.58 12.29
CA GLN A 433 19.55 3.67 13.42
C GLN A 433 20.84 3.09 14.01
N ARG A 434 21.94 3.02 13.23
CA ARG A 434 23.22 2.47 13.68
C ARG A 434 24.03 3.44 14.53
N THR A 435 23.80 4.75 14.34
CA THR A 435 24.59 5.81 14.97
C THR A 435 23.79 6.71 15.88
N LEU A 436 22.47 6.52 15.95
CA LEU A 436 21.58 7.32 16.79
C LEU A 436 21.92 7.16 18.26
N THR A 437 22.16 8.27 18.95
CA THR A 437 22.43 8.34 20.37
C THR A 437 21.60 9.44 21.02
N TRP A 438 21.59 9.54 22.34
CA TRP A 438 20.92 10.64 23.02
C TRP A 438 21.48 12.01 22.62
N ASN A 439 22.80 12.11 22.43
CA ASN A 439 23.46 13.37 22.11
C ASN A 439 23.25 13.84 20.67
N ASN A 440 23.05 12.93 19.71
CA ASN A 440 22.84 13.27 18.30
C ASN A 440 21.40 13.05 17.82
N GLN A 441 20.45 12.76 18.73
CA GLN A 441 19.04 12.57 18.34
C GLN A 441 18.52 13.79 17.58
N PRO A 442 17.74 13.55 16.50
CA PRO A 442 17.17 14.62 15.69
C PRO A 442 16.13 15.42 16.49
N SER A 443 15.95 16.66 16.09
CA SER A 443 14.82 17.45 16.59
C SER A 443 13.49 16.91 16.04
N PHE A 444 12.42 17.15 16.77
CA PHE A 444 11.05 16.80 16.38
C PHE A 444 10.09 17.93 16.75
N LYS A 445 8.94 17.99 16.06
CA LYS A 445 7.93 19.03 16.33
C LYS A 445 7.39 18.92 17.76
N THR A 446 7.13 20.06 18.38
CA THR A 446 6.56 20.13 19.73
C THR A 446 5.10 19.66 19.74
N GLU A 447 4.36 19.95 18.65
CA GLU A 447 2.99 19.46 18.44
C GLU A 447 3.01 17.95 18.31
N ALA A 448 2.20 17.25 19.08
CA ALA A 448 2.04 15.82 18.98
C ALA A 448 1.06 15.47 17.87
N LEU A 449 1.35 14.39 17.17
CA LEU A 449 0.45 13.80 16.19
C LEU A 449 -0.72 13.08 16.89
N ASP A 450 -0.39 12.33 17.93
CA ASP A 450 -1.35 11.54 18.70
C ASP A 450 -0.80 11.18 20.08
N TYR A 451 -1.67 10.65 20.95
CA TYR A 451 -1.36 10.26 22.32
C TYR A 451 -1.95 8.89 22.65
N LEU A 452 -1.16 8.04 23.29
CA LEU A 452 -1.62 6.76 23.83
C LEU A 452 -1.29 6.61 25.31
N THR A 453 -2.06 5.79 26.01
CA THR A 453 -1.71 5.31 27.35
C THR A 453 -1.08 3.93 27.25
N LEU A 454 0.15 3.80 27.76
CA LEU A 454 0.83 2.53 27.97
C LEU A 454 0.65 2.13 29.42
N GLU A 455 0.29 0.84 29.63
CA GLU A 455 -0.10 0.31 30.93
C GLU A 455 0.31 -1.15 31.10
N ASN A 456 0.12 -1.71 32.28
CA ASN A 456 0.47 -3.10 32.52
C ASN A 456 -0.35 -4.05 31.66
N THR A 457 0.33 -4.83 30.83
CA THR A 457 -0.26 -5.81 29.90
C THR A 457 -0.37 -7.21 30.50
N ASN A 458 -0.04 -7.40 31.79
CA ASN A 458 -0.01 -8.69 32.46
C ASN A 458 0.84 -9.76 31.73
N GLY A 459 1.94 -9.30 31.11
CA GLY A 459 2.86 -10.18 30.35
C GLY A 459 2.37 -10.57 28.96
N MET A 460 1.31 -9.94 28.45
CA MET A 460 0.84 -10.16 27.08
C MET A 460 1.41 -9.10 26.14
N ALA A 461 1.58 -9.48 24.88
CA ALA A 461 1.82 -8.50 23.81
C ALA A 461 0.49 -7.86 23.41
N VAL A 462 0.38 -6.55 23.57
CA VAL A 462 -0.85 -5.78 23.30
C VAL A 462 -0.59 -4.76 22.20
N PRO A 463 -1.41 -4.73 21.13
CA PRO A 463 -1.28 -3.73 20.08
C PRO A 463 -1.57 -2.32 20.61
N LYS A 464 -0.79 -1.37 20.12
CA LYS A 464 -0.89 0.06 20.42
C LYS A 464 -0.82 0.82 19.10
N THR A 465 -1.84 1.61 18.81
CA THR A 465 -2.02 2.24 17.50
C THR A 465 -2.01 3.76 17.62
N PHE A 466 -1.11 4.43 16.89
CA PHE A 466 -1.06 5.89 16.76
C PHE A 466 -1.68 6.33 15.43
N ASP A 467 -2.46 7.42 15.46
CA ASP A 467 -2.89 8.12 14.24
C ASP A 467 -1.71 8.93 13.69
N VAL A 468 -1.29 8.60 12.47
CA VAL A 468 -0.21 9.26 11.75
C VAL A 468 -0.65 9.81 10.40
N THR A 469 -1.95 9.95 10.19
CA THR A 469 -2.59 10.34 8.93
C THR A 469 -2.00 11.63 8.35
N LYS A 470 -1.93 12.70 9.15
CA LYS A 470 -1.38 14.00 8.73
C LYS A 470 0.08 13.87 8.26
N LEU A 471 0.87 13.07 8.97
CA LEU A 471 2.27 12.85 8.67
C LEU A 471 2.48 12.04 7.39
N ILE A 472 1.78 10.92 7.27
CA ILE A 472 1.86 10.03 6.08
C ILE A 472 1.44 10.79 4.82
N ARG A 473 0.37 11.59 4.87
CA ARG A 473 -0.02 12.46 3.74
C ARG A 473 1.09 13.46 3.39
N GLY A 474 1.72 14.05 4.40
CA GLY A 474 2.87 14.94 4.20
C GLY A 474 4.02 14.24 3.46
N TRP A 475 4.32 13.00 3.81
CA TRP A 475 5.40 12.22 3.18
C TRP A 475 5.06 11.80 1.74
N TYR A 476 3.79 11.50 1.43
CA TYR A 476 3.38 11.28 0.04
C TYR A 476 3.51 12.55 -0.81
N ASN A 477 3.21 13.72 -0.24
CA ASN A 477 3.36 15.01 -0.94
C ASN A 477 4.83 15.43 -1.09
N ASN A 478 5.66 15.15 -0.09
CA ASN A 478 7.08 15.45 -0.10
C ASN A 478 7.88 14.32 0.54
N PRO A 479 8.30 13.31 -0.24
CA PRO A 479 9.05 12.16 0.27
C PRO A 479 10.33 12.54 1.02
N SER A 480 10.98 13.65 0.67
CA SER A 480 12.20 14.13 1.34
C SER A 480 11.95 14.61 2.77
N SER A 481 10.70 14.90 3.16
CA SER A 481 10.33 15.27 4.53
C SER A 481 10.17 14.05 5.45
N ASN A 482 10.30 12.84 4.94
CA ASN A 482 10.20 11.62 5.74
C ASN A 482 11.46 11.42 6.58
N HIS A 483 11.44 11.99 7.78
CA HIS A 483 12.46 11.75 8.80
C HIS A 483 11.97 10.85 9.92
N GLY A 484 10.72 10.36 9.87
CA GLY A 484 10.16 9.42 10.83
C GLY A 484 9.38 10.05 11.97
N ILE A 485 9.19 9.24 13.01
CA ILE A 485 8.33 9.50 14.18
C ILE A 485 9.17 9.33 15.44
N ALA A 486 9.03 10.25 16.37
CA ALA A 486 9.59 10.14 17.72
C ALA A 486 8.47 9.85 18.72
N LEU A 487 8.67 8.86 19.60
CA LEU A 487 7.80 8.53 20.71
C LEU A 487 8.47 8.95 22.01
N LYS A 488 7.75 9.67 22.86
CA LYS A 488 8.24 10.10 24.18
C LYS A 488 7.12 10.12 25.23
N ALA A 489 7.48 9.97 26.47
CA ALA A 489 6.52 10.20 27.56
C ALA A 489 6.06 11.68 27.55
N VAL A 490 4.77 11.92 27.73
CA VAL A 490 4.23 13.29 27.87
C VAL A 490 4.84 13.97 29.08
N ASN A 491 5.02 13.22 30.18
CA ASN A 491 5.75 13.70 31.38
C ASN A 491 6.97 12.79 31.63
N GLU A 492 8.15 13.24 31.20
CA GLU A 492 9.41 12.51 31.36
C GLU A 492 9.97 12.55 32.80
N ASN A 493 9.28 13.18 33.75
CA ASN A 493 9.67 13.18 35.16
C ASN A 493 9.07 12.02 35.96
N VAL A 494 8.07 11.33 35.42
CA VAL A 494 7.44 10.17 36.05
C VAL A 494 8.26 8.91 35.76
N TYR A 495 8.55 8.13 36.80
CA TYR A 495 9.21 6.83 36.66
C TYR A 495 8.20 5.77 36.18
N ALA A 496 7.98 5.77 34.90
CA ALA A 496 7.18 4.79 34.18
C ALA A 496 7.79 4.54 32.80
N THR A 497 7.94 3.30 32.43
CA THR A 497 8.54 2.87 31.16
C THR A 497 7.78 1.71 30.56
N ALA A 498 7.76 1.63 29.25
CA ALA A 498 7.23 0.50 28.51
C ALA A 498 8.23 0.05 27.44
N THR A 499 8.20 -1.25 27.14
CA THR A 499 8.99 -1.86 26.09
C THR A 499 8.07 -2.27 24.96
N LEU A 500 8.43 -1.84 23.74
CA LEU A 500 7.74 -2.12 22.50
C LEU A 500 8.61 -3.08 21.66
N VAL A 501 7.95 -3.81 20.76
CA VAL A 501 8.63 -4.72 19.82
C VAL A 501 9.32 -3.90 18.74
N SER A 502 10.62 -4.17 18.50
CA SER A 502 11.40 -3.61 17.38
C SER A 502 11.21 -4.41 16.11
N SER A 503 11.48 -3.80 14.95
CA SER A 503 11.58 -4.48 13.65
C SER A 503 12.70 -5.53 13.60
N ASP A 504 13.67 -5.44 14.48
CA ASP A 504 14.81 -6.35 14.62
C ASP A 504 14.57 -7.48 15.65
N MET A 505 13.39 -7.51 16.28
CA MET A 505 13.03 -8.57 17.26
C MET A 505 13.13 -9.95 16.60
N PRO A 506 13.96 -10.86 17.12
CA PRO A 506 13.98 -12.23 16.63
C PRO A 506 12.66 -12.94 16.92
N VAL A 507 12.15 -13.66 15.93
CA VAL A 507 10.94 -14.48 16.10
C VAL A 507 11.15 -15.50 17.23
N ASN A 508 10.11 -15.69 18.05
CA ASN A 508 10.09 -16.51 19.26
C ASN A 508 10.95 -15.99 20.44
N LYS A 509 11.53 -14.82 20.37
CA LYS A 509 12.06 -14.17 21.57
C LYS A 509 10.87 -13.76 22.44
N TYR A 510 10.87 -14.11 23.71
CA TYR A 510 9.75 -13.90 24.65
C TYR A 510 8.39 -14.45 24.18
N GLY A 511 8.38 -15.43 23.27
CA GLY A 511 7.16 -15.97 22.69
C GLY A 511 6.46 -15.08 21.66
N LEU A 512 7.13 -14.01 21.22
CA LEU A 512 6.60 -13.10 20.21
C LEU A 512 6.82 -13.66 18.81
N THR A 513 5.85 -13.45 17.94
CA THR A 513 5.89 -13.88 16.53
C THR A 513 6.16 -12.71 15.60
N ALA A 514 6.39 -12.98 14.32
CA ALA A 514 6.51 -11.95 13.28
C ALA A 514 5.26 -11.05 13.17
N ASP A 515 4.11 -11.51 13.66
CA ASP A 515 2.88 -10.73 13.69
C ASP A 515 2.93 -9.55 14.67
N CYS A 516 3.92 -9.52 15.59
CA CYS A 516 4.11 -8.43 16.55
C CYS A 516 5.06 -7.33 16.05
N TYR A 517 5.58 -7.42 14.83
CA TYR A 517 6.44 -6.36 14.29
C TYR A 517 5.71 -5.02 14.15
N PRO A 518 6.43 -3.90 14.21
CA PRO A 518 5.90 -2.59 13.85
C PRO A 518 5.36 -2.63 12.42
N ILE A 519 4.15 -2.14 12.20
CA ILE A 519 3.57 -2.01 10.85
C ILE A 519 2.93 -0.64 10.67
N GLY A 520 2.99 -0.13 9.44
CA GLY A 520 2.20 1.01 9.01
C GLY A 520 0.98 0.52 8.24
N ILE A 521 -0.17 1.14 8.43
CA ILE A 521 -1.37 0.88 7.64
C ILE A 521 -1.86 2.19 7.06
N VAL A 522 -1.99 2.25 5.74
CA VAL A 522 -2.53 3.41 5.03
C VAL A 522 -3.87 3.01 4.44
N TYR A 523 -4.95 3.61 4.93
CA TYR A 523 -6.29 3.41 4.38
C TYR A 523 -6.56 4.47 3.32
N TYR A 524 -7.11 4.05 2.19
CA TYR A 524 -7.43 4.95 1.08
C TYR A 524 -8.63 4.44 0.29
N ARG A 525 -9.27 5.36 -0.43
CA ARG A 525 -10.29 5.07 -1.45
C ARG A 525 -9.78 5.48 -2.80
N SER A 526 -10.12 4.67 -3.78
CA SER A 526 -9.88 4.95 -5.19
C SER A 526 -11.25 5.05 -5.85
N THR A 527 -11.60 6.23 -6.33
CA THR A 527 -12.84 6.45 -7.08
C THR A 527 -12.46 7.00 -8.44
N LYS A 528 -13.00 6.41 -9.50
CA LYS A 528 -12.56 6.73 -10.86
C LYS A 528 -13.62 7.43 -11.70
N GLY A 529 -14.88 7.11 -11.48
CA GLY A 529 -15.94 7.43 -12.43
C GLY A 529 -16.97 8.44 -11.95
N LEU A 530 -18.14 8.34 -12.54
CA LEU A 530 -19.27 9.24 -12.38
C LEU A 530 -20.43 8.59 -11.58
N GLU A 531 -20.10 7.99 -10.44
CA GLU A 531 -21.10 7.36 -9.58
C GLU A 531 -22.08 8.41 -9.00
N ASP A 532 -23.35 8.10 -9.00
CA ASP A 532 -24.46 8.98 -8.62
C ASP A 532 -24.36 9.56 -7.19
N TYR A 533 -23.59 8.93 -6.33
CA TYR A 533 -23.47 9.36 -4.94
C TYR A 533 -22.32 10.34 -4.68
N TYR A 534 -21.54 10.67 -5.69
CA TYR A 534 -20.54 11.76 -5.61
C TYR A 534 -21.09 13.07 -6.17
N SER A 535 -20.42 14.15 -5.89
CA SER A 535 -20.71 15.48 -6.44
C SER A 535 -19.62 15.90 -7.40
N TYR A 536 -20.03 16.55 -8.47
CA TYR A 536 -19.14 16.97 -9.55
C TYR A 536 -19.25 18.48 -9.77
N HIS A 537 -18.16 19.07 -10.25
CA HIS A 537 -18.17 20.35 -10.90
C HIS A 537 -18.17 20.08 -12.41
N GLU A 538 -19.26 20.52 -13.06
CA GLU A 538 -19.49 20.26 -14.47
C GLU A 538 -19.13 21.48 -15.31
N GLN A 539 -18.50 21.25 -16.48
CA GLN A 539 -18.21 22.26 -17.49
C GLN A 539 -18.74 21.75 -18.83
N GLU A 540 -19.60 22.51 -19.45
CA GLU A 540 -20.18 22.17 -20.75
C GLU A 540 -19.52 22.93 -21.90
N LEU A 541 -19.09 22.22 -22.93
CA LEU A 541 -18.53 22.77 -24.16
C LEU A 541 -19.39 22.41 -25.38
N GLY A 542 -20.69 22.40 -25.17
CA GLY A 542 -21.67 22.08 -26.23
C GLY A 542 -21.38 20.72 -26.86
N HIS A 543 -21.40 20.66 -28.20
CA HIS A 543 -21.18 19.38 -28.92
C HIS A 543 -19.79 18.78 -28.74
N THR A 544 -18.80 19.55 -28.26
CA THR A 544 -17.46 19.02 -27.95
C THR A 544 -17.46 18.10 -26.73
N GLY A 545 -18.43 18.25 -25.85
CA GLY A 545 -18.59 17.41 -24.67
C GLY A 545 -18.60 18.17 -23.36
N SER A 546 -18.64 17.42 -22.27
CA SER A 546 -18.66 17.94 -20.91
C SER A 546 -17.56 17.34 -20.06
N GLY A 547 -16.93 18.17 -19.23
CA GLY A 547 -15.99 17.76 -18.21
C GLY A 547 -16.65 17.70 -16.85
N TYR A 548 -16.36 16.63 -16.11
CA TYR A 548 -16.87 16.38 -14.76
C TYR A 548 -15.69 16.23 -13.80
N VAL A 549 -15.50 17.20 -12.93
CA VAL A 549 -14.48 17.14 -11.89
C VAL A 549 -15.09 16.66 -10.59
N ASN A 550 -14.69 15.49 -10.14
CA ASN A 550 -15.15 14.94 -8.87
C ASN A 550 -14.70 15.83 -7.71
N ARG A 551 -15.63 16.38 -6.94
CA ARG A 551 -15.35 17.33 -5.86
C ARG A 551 -14.60 16.70 -4.68
N TYR A 552 -14.70 15.37 -4.50
CA TYR A 552 -14.02 14.66 -3.42
C TYR A 552 -12.55 14.36 -3.73
N ASN A 553 -12.27 13.78 -4.89
CA ASN A 553 -10.91 13.31 -5.24
C ASN A 553 -10.20 14.14 -6.31
N GLY A 554 -10.89 15.06 -6.98
CA GLY A 554 -10.32 15.90 -8.03
C GLY A 554 -10.07 15.17 -9.35
N ASN A 555 -10.63 13.96 -9.56
CA ASN A 555 -10.53 13.25 -10.82
C ASN A 555 -11.36 13.93 -11.89
N LEU A 556 -10.84 13.96 -13.13
CA LEU A 556 -11.55 14.47 -14.31
C LEU A 556 -12.07 13.29 -15.15
N VAL A 557 -13.35 13.31 -15.44
CA VAL A 557 -13.95 12.53 -16.52
C VAL A 557 -14.45 13.50 -17.58
N PHE A 558 -14.04 13.31 -18.84
CA PHE A 558 -14.51 14.12 -19.96
C PHE A 558 -15.27 13.22 -20.95
N ILE A 559 -16.53 13.58 -21.24
CA ILE A 559 -17.40 12.82 -22.12
C ILE A 559 -17.64 13.63 -23.40
N HIS A 560 -17.35 13.02 -24.55
CA HIS A 560 -17.74 13.50 -25.86
C HIS A 560 -18.78 12.57 -26.47
N GLU A 561 -19.96 13.06 -26.77
CA GLU A 561 -20.96 12.29 -27.53
C GLU A 561 -20.58 12.28 -29.01
N ASP A 562 -20.29 11.09 -29.55
CA ASP A 562 -19.83 10.93 -30.92
C ASP A 562 -20.98 10.92 -31.92
N GLU A 563 -21.74 9.86 -31.93
CA GLU A 563 -22.79 9.57 -32.89
C GLU A 563 -23.86 8.64 -32.27
N GLY A 564 -25.05 8.66 -32.89
CA GLY A 564 -26.12 7.75 -32.50
C GLY A 564 -27.08 7.45 -33.63
N THR A 565 -27.98 6.48 -33.42
CA THR A 565 -29.09 6.25 -34.33
C THR A 565 -30.24 7.20 -34.01
N SER A 566 -31.06 7.50 -35.03
CA SER A 566 -32.23 8.36 -34.88
C SER A 566 -33.50 7.61 -34.50
N GLY A 567 -33.40 6.35 -34.12
CA GLY A 567 -34.54 5.51 -33.75
C GLY A 567 -35.29 6.04 -32.52
N ILE A 568 -36.62 5.85 -32.49
CA ILE A 568 -37.46 6.23 -31.36
C ILE A 568 -37.53 5.12 -30.29
N LEU A 569 -37.10 3.90 -30.64
CA LEU A 569 -37.09 2.74 -29.75
C LEU A 569 -35.62 2.46 -29.39
N MET A 570 -35.19 2.83 -28.20
CA MET A 570 -33.89 2.53 -27.65
C MET A 570 -32.75 2.86 -28.64
N PRO A 571 -32.53 4.11 -29.04
CA PRO A 571 -31.48 4.49 -29.99
C PRO A 571 -30.09 4.16 -29.44
N VAL A 572 -29.18 3.80 -30.33
CA VAL A 572 -27.75 3.65 -29.98
C VAL A 572 -27.18 5.04 -29.74
N SER A 573 -26.52 5.25 -28.60
CA SER A 573 -25.67 6.41 -28.35
C SER A 573 -24.26 5.93 -28.04
N VAL A 574 -23.27 6.55 -28.68
CA VAL A 574 -21.84 6.23 -28.51
C VAL A 574 -21.10 7.48 -28.05
N SER A 575 -20.30 7.32 -27.02
CA SER A 575 -19.47 8.38 -26.48
C SER A 575 -18.03 7.95 -26.28
N HIS A 576 -17.08 8.83 -26.55
CA HIS A 576 -15.72 8.77 -26.06
C HIS A 576 -15.66 9.31 -24.62
N VAL A 577 -15.13 8.51 -23.71
CA VAL A 577 -15.02 8.86 -22.29
C VAL A 577 -13.56 8.87 -21.90
N TYR A 578 -13.01 10.04 -21.62
CA TYR A 578 -11.68 10.22 -21.04
C TYR A 578 -11.76 10.14 -19.51
N ASN A 579 -10.80 9.45 -18.90
CA ASN A 579 -10.67 9.41 -17.45
C ASN A 579 -9.23 9.70 -17.05
N LEU A 580 -9.02 10.74 -16.23
CA LEU A 580 -7.71 11.13 -15.73
C LEU A 580 -7.00 9.98 -14.99
N SER A 581 -7.74 9.18 -14.24
CA SER A 581 -7.19 8.03 -13.52
C SER A 581 -6.63 6.93 -14.44
N ASP A 582 -7.06 6.91 -15.71
CA ASP A 582 -6.60 5.97 -16.74
C ASP A 582 -5.83 6.66 -17.86
N CYS A 583 -5.41 7.92 -17.69
CA CYS A 583 -4.85 8.78 -18.73
C CYS A 583 -3.65 8.17 -19.49
N ASP A 584 -2.86 7.30 -18.87
CA ASP A 584 -1.72 6.60 -19.49
C ASP A 584 -2.08 5.25 -20.12
N THR A 585 -3.35 4.83 -20.03
CA THR A 585 -3.82 3.54 -20.56
C THR A 585 -4.02 3.64 -22.07
N GLN A 586 -3.28 2.80 -22.82
CA GLN A 586 -3.45 2.71 -24.27
C GLN A 586 -4.77 2.05 -24.64
N SER A 587 -5.50 2.65 -25.55
CA SER A 587 -6.72 2.07 -26.11
C SER A 587 -6.83 2.31 -27.63
N ARG A 588 -7.78 1.64 -28.27
CA ARG A 588 -8.13 1.86 -29.67
C ARG A 588 -8.82 3.21 -29.90
N PHE A 589 -9.29 3.84 -28.84
CA PHE A 589 -10.14 5.04 -28.85
C PHE A 589 -9.38 6.31 -28.46
N GLY A 590 -8.08 6.20 -28.26
CA GLY A 590 -7.20 7.23 -27.72
C GLY A 590 -6.68 6.88 -26.35
N LYS A 591 -5.47 7.32 -26.06
CA LYS A 591 -4.86 7.10 -24.74
C LYS A 591 -5.70 7.81 -23.66
N GLY A 592 -6.06 7.10 -22.61
CA GLY A 592 -6.98 7.58 -21.56
C GLY A 592 -8.47 7.57 -21.94
N PHE A 593 -8.81 7.29 -23.20
CA PHE A 593 -10.19 7.19 -23.66
C PHE A 593 -10.70 5.74 -23.79
N ARG A 594 -11.98 5.60 -23.60
CA ARG A 594 -12.76 4.38 -23.86
C ARG A 594 -14.09 4.72 -24.55
N LEU A 595 -14.78 3.76 -25.13
CA LEU A 595 -16.15 3.94 -25.60
C LEU A 595 -17.15 3.53 -24.53
N SER A 596 -18.25 4.27 -24.42
CA SER A 596 -19.34 3.97 -23.49
C SER A 596 -19.94 2.56 -23.64
N LEU A 597 -19.87 1.97 -24.83
CA LEU A 597 -20.34 0.60 -25.09
C LEU A 597 -19.34 -0.50 -24.70
N MET A 598 -18.10 -0.17 -24.36
CA MET A 598 -17.05 -1.14 -23.99
C MET A 598 -17.09 -1.48 -22.51
N GLN A 599 -18.29 -1.88 -22.04
CA GLN A 599 -18.46 -2.44 -20.70
C GLN A 599 -18.03 -3.89 -20.67
N GLU A 600 -17.42 -4.32 -19.57
CA GLU A 600 -16.83 -5.65 -19.46
C GLU A 600 -17.08 -6.29 -18.10
N LEU A 601 -17.67 -7.50 -18.09
CA LEU A 601 -17.90 -8.30 -16.89
C LEU A 601 -16.93 -9.48 -16.86
N LYS A 602 -16.00 -9.51 -15.89
CA LYS A 602 -14.95 -10.53 -15.75
C LYS A 602 -14.99 -11.24 -14.41
N ALA A 603 -14.46 -12.45 -14.38
CA ALA A 603 -14.13 -13.12 -13.14
C ALA A 603 -13.02 -12.32 -12.42
N SER A 604 -13.22 -12.02 -11.14
CA SER A 604 -12.29 -11.24 -10.33
C SER A 604 -11.11 -12.08 -9.79
N GLY A 605 -11.26 -13.42 -9.80
CA GLY A 605 -10.33 -14.34 -9.15
C GLY A 605 -10.53 -14.48 -7.64
N ASN A 606 -11.54 -13.81 -7.06
CA ASN A 606 -11.87 -13.86 -5.64
C ASN A 606 -13.17 -14.64 -5.40
N SER A 607 -13.19 -15.55 -4.40
CA SER A 607 -14.38 -16.34 -4.07
C SER A 607 -15.52 -15.55 -3.46
N ASP A 608 -15.20 -14.46 -2.75
CA ASP A 608 -16.19 -13.64 -2.05
C ASP A 608 -16.82 -12.61 -2.99
N TYR A 609 -16.04 -12.13 -3.96
CA TYR A 609 -16.46 -11.24 -5.04
C TYR A 609 -16.13 -11.85 -6.40
N PRO A 610 -16.85 -12.87 -6.84
CA PRO A 610 -16.47 -13.66 -8.00
C PRO A 610 -16.43 -12.91 -9.34
N TYR A 611 -17.11 -11.77 -9.43
CA TYR A 611 -17.16 -10.97 -10.65
C TYR A 611 -16.92 -9.49 -10.41
N VAL A 612 -16.34 -8.83 -11.41
CA VAL A 612 -16.15 -7.38 -11.50
C VAL A 612 -16.69 -6.87 -12.83
N LEU A 613 -17.52 -5.86 -12.80
CA LEU A 613 -17.94 -5.07 -13.95
C LEU A 613 -17.00 -3.86 -14.07
N THR A 614 -16.41 -3.66 -15.24
CA THR A 614 -15.83 -2.39 -15.63
C THR A 614 -16.87 -1.67 -16.50
N ASP A 615 -17.36 -0.54 -16.04
CA ASP A 615 -18.45 0.19 -16.68
C ASP A 615 -18.00 1.19 -17.76
N THR A 616 -18.88 2.13 -18.15
CA THR A 616 -18.70 3.08 -19.24
C THR A 616 -17.53 4.04 -19.05
N ASP A 617 -17.19 4.42 -17.83
CA ASP A 617 -16.13 5.38 -17.50
C ASP A 617 -14.86 4.72 -16.93
N GLY A 618 -14.87 3.38 -16.81
CA GLY A 618 -13.75 2.59 -16.33
C GLY A 618 -13.81 2.24 -14.84
N THR A 619 -14.90 2.61 -14.15
CA THR A 619 -15.11 2.22 -12.76
C THR A 619 -15.34 0.72 -12.64
N ASN A 620 -14.78 0.12 -11.60
CA ASN A 620 -14.92 -1.29 -11.29
C ASN A 620 -15.93 -1.50 -10.17
N HIS A 621 -16.99 -2.23 -10.45
CA HIS A 621 -18.01 -2.64 -9.51
C HIS A 621 -17.87 -4.13 -9.21
N TYR A 622 -17.70 -4.47 -7.93
CA TYR A 622 -17.52 -5.85 -7.47
C TYR A 622 -18.83 -6.45 -7.01
N PHE A 623 -19.01 -7.74 -7.32
CA PHE A 623 -20.24 -8.47 -7.02
C PHE A 623 -19.99 -9.61 -6.05
N TYR A 624 -20.81 -9.69 -5.01
CA TYR A 624 -20.82 -10.76 -4.01
C TYR A 624 -22.08 -11.64 -4.15
N LYS A 625 -22.01 -12.89 -3.65
CA LYS A 625 -23.14 -13.81 -3.70
C LYS A 625 -24.27 -13.34 -2.79
N ASP A 626 -25.51 -13.32 -3.31
CA ASP A 626 -26.68 -13.05 -2.50
C ASP A 626 -26.89 -14.19 -1.48
N THR A 627 -27.02 -13.85 -0.21
CA THR A 627 -27.27 -14.82 0.86
C THR A 627 -28.64 -15.48 0.78
N SER A 628 -29.60 -14.84 0.11
CA SER A 628 -30.99 -15.33 -0.05
C SER A 628 -31.17 -16.16 -1.34
N ASP A 629 -30.32 -15.97 -2.34
CA ASP A 629 -30.41 -16.68 -3.63
C ASP A 629 -28.98 -16.84 -4.20
N SER A 630 -28.41 -18.03 -4.08
CA SER A 630 -27.04 -18.33 -4.50
C SER A 630 -26.79 -18.19 -6.02
N ASN A 631 -27.85 -18.07 -6.83
CA ASN A 631 -27.76 -17.85 -8.28
C ASN A 631 -27.65 -16.37 -8.64
N LYS A 632 -27.79 -15.48 -7.65
CA LYS A 632 -27.69 -14.04 -7.83
C LYS A 632 -26.44 -13.47 -7.19
N LEU A 633 -25.88 -12.50 -7.86
CA LEU A 633 -24.78 -11.69 -7.35
C LEU A 633 -25.23 -10.23 -7.28
N LYS A 634 -24.89 -9.54 -6.21
CA LYS A 634 -25.23 -8.13 -5.95
C LYS A 634 -23.96 -7.29 -5.92
N ASP A 635 -24.07 -6.06 -6.39
CA ASP A 635 -23.00 -5.08 -6.29
C ASP A 635 -22.73 -4.68 -4.82
N GLU A 636 -21.47 -4.41 -4.51
CA GLU A 636 -21.06 -3.98 -3.17
C GLU A 636 -21.34 -2.49 -2.91
N ASP A 637 -21.45 -1.69 -3.97
CA ASP A 637 -21.60 -0.24 -3.88
C ASP A 637 -23.04 0.20 -3.55
N GLY A 638 -24.02 -0.71 -3.64
CA GLY A 638 -25.43 -0.42 -3.37
C GLY A 638 -26.13 0.32 -4.50
N LEU A 639 -25.63 0.19 -5.73
CA LEU A 639 -26.23 0.74 -6.94
C LEU A 639 -27.51 0.00 -7.36
N GLY A 640 -27.74 -1.19 -6.80
CA GLY A 640 -28.87 -2.03 -7.10
C GLY A 640 -28.66 -2.92 -8.34
N LEU A 641 -27.40 -3.15 -8.71
CA LEU A 641 -27.03 -4.05 -9.80
C LEU A 641 -27.12 -5.51 -9.34
N VAL A 642 -27.80 -6.35 -10.14
CA VAL A 642 -27.94 -7.78 -9.85
C VAL A 642 -27.56 -8.60 -11.07
N ILE A 643 -26.60 -9.52 -10.92
CA ILE A 643 -26.17 -10.43 -11.98
C ILE A 643 -26.77 -11.81 -11.77
N THR A 644 -27.22 -12.43 -12.87
CA THR A 644 -27.63 -13.83 -12.94
C THR A 644 -26.95 -14.52 -14.11
N GLN A 645 -26.56 -15.77 -13.92
CA GLN A 645 -26.06 -16.57 -15.03
C GLN A 645 -27.24 -17.08 -15.87
N THR A 646 -27.11 -17.05 -17.18
CA THR A 646 -28.11 -17.60 -18.09
C THR A 646 -27.55 -18.80 -18.86
N SER A 647 -28.41 -19.77 -19.15
CA SER A 647 -28.10 -20.87 -20.06
C SER A 647 -28.57 -20.61 -21.51
N SER A 648 -29.05 -19.41 -21.79
CA SER A 648 -29.52 -19.03 -23.13
C SER A 648 -28.32 -18.84 -24.05
N ASN A 649 -28.34 -19.52 -25.24
CA ASN A 649 -27.35 -19.32 -26.30
C ASN A 649 -27.74 -18.19 -27.26
N GLU A 650 -28.79 -17.46 -26.96
CA GLU A 650 -29.21 -16.34 -27.79
C GLU A 650 -28.17 -15.21 -27.74
N TYR A 651 -27.60 -14.87 -28.87
CA TYR A 651 -26.56 -13.84 -28.99
C TYR A 651 -25.30 -14.12 -28.15
N ASP A 652 -24.92 -15.37 -27.93
CA ASP A 652 -23.76 -15.74 -27.09
C ASP A 652 -23.89 -15.24 -25.65
N SER A 653 -25.14 -15.16 -25.16
CA SER A 653 -25.45 -14.66 -23.82
C SER A 653 -24.96 -15.62 -22.75
N TYR A 654 -24.28 -15.09 -21.73
CA TYR A 654 -23.78 -15.88 -20.62
C TYR A 654 -24.19 -15.30 -19.26
N TRP A 655 -24.24 -13.96 -19.15
CA TRP A 655 -24.62 -13.24 -17.94
C TRP A 655 -25.66 -12.18 -18.26
N ILE A 656 -26.65 -12.03 -17.36
CA ILE A 656 -27.62 -10.95 -17.40
C ILE A 656 -27.44 -10.13 -16.13
N MET A 657 -27.06 -8.87 -16.28
CA MET A 657 -27.10 -7.86 -15.20
C MET A 657 -28.36 -7.04 -15.34
N LYS A 658 -29.02 -6.78 -14.22
CA LYS A 658 -30.15 -5.85 -14.12
C LYS A 658 -29.77 -4.70 -13.23
N ASP A 659 -30.16 -3.48 -13.61
CA ASP A 659 -30.10 -2.31 -12.74
C ASP A 659 -31.41 -2.14 -11.93
N LYS A 660 -31.47 -1.07 -11.13
CA LYS A 660 -32.63 -0.73 -10.30
C LYS A 660 -33.90 -0.46 -11.10
N ASP A 661 -33.79 -0.08 -12.37
CA ASP A 661 -34.90 0.24 -13.29
C ASP A 661 -35.27 -0.97 -14.16
N GLU A 662 -34.76 -2.16 -13.79
CA GLU A 662 -35.00 -3.46 -14.48
C GLU A 662 -34.48 -3.51 -15.93
N VAL A 663 -33.64 -2.53 -16.36
CA VAL A 663 -32.92 -2.58 -17.61
C VAL A 663 -31.91 -3.74 -17.57
N GLN A 664 -31.84 -4.51 -18.62
CA GLN A 664 -30.99 -5.69 -18.69
C GLN A 664 -29.76 -5.43 -19.56
N TYR A 665 -28.59 -5.71 -19.01
CA TYR A 665 -27.32 -5.71 -19.71
C TYR A 665 -26.86 -7.18 -19.89
N VAL A 666 -26.71 -7.60 -21.12
CA VAL A 666 -26.39 -9.00 -21.45
C VAL A 666 -24.95 -9.09 -21.89
N PHE A 667 -24.15 -9.92 -21.20
CA PHE A 667 -22.74 -10.12 -21.47
C PHE A 667 -22.49 -11.53 -22.06
N GLY A 668 -21.53 -11.61 -22.99
CA GLY A 668 -21.06 -12.86 -23.58
C GLY A 668 -20.13 -13.63 -22.63
N GLN A 669 -19.74 -14.83 -23.03
CA GLN A 669 -18.76 -15.65 -22.30
C GLN A 669 -17.39 -14.97 -22.20
N ASP A 670 -17.02 -14.14 -23.18
CA ASP A 670 -15.82 -13.33 -23.20
C ASP A 670 -15.88 -12.07 -22.30
N GLY A 671 -17.04 -11.83 -21.66
CA GLY A 671 -17.27 -10.73 -20.75
C GLY A 671 -17.73 -9.42 -21.40
N TYR A 672 -17.76 -9.30 -22.73
CA TYR A 672 -18.20 -8.07 -23.39
C TYR A 672 -19.72 -7.95 -23.48
N LEU A 673 -20.21 -6.70 -23.43
CA LEU A 673 -21.62 -6.34 -23.55
C LEU A 673 -22.15 -6.75 -24.92
N ARG A 674 -23.23 -7.56 -24.95
CA ARG A 674 -23.92 -8.00 -26.17
C ARG A 674 -25.20 -7.26 -26.46
N GLN A 675 -25.95 -6.95 -25.43
CA GLN A 675 -27.25 -6.28 -25.53
C GLN A 675 -27.51 -5.40 -24.31
N ILE A 676 -28.25 -4.31 -24.54
CA ILE A 676 -28.99 -3.60 -23.50
C ILE A 676 -30.47 -3.73 -23.86
N LYS A 677 -31.28 -4.21 -22.93
CA LYS A 677 -32.72 -4.43 -23.08
C LYS A 677 -33.51 -3.58 -22.13
N ASP A 678 -34.49 -2.88 -22.62
CA ASP A 678 -35.51 -2.20 -21.75
C ASP A 678 -36.53 -3.17 -21.19
N THR A 679 -37.41 -2.67 -20.33
CA THR A 679 -38.51 -3.46 -19.71
C THR A 679 -39.58 -3.89 -20.68
N TYR A 680 -39.65 -3.30 -21.89
CA TYR A 680 -40.58 -3.65 -22.95
C TYR A 680 -40.02 -4.71 -23.92
N GLY A 681 -38.76 -5.08 -23.75
CA GLY A 681 -38.09 -6.07 -24.60
C GLY A 681 -37.39 -5.47 -25.83
N ASN A 682 -37.39 -4.14 -26.01
CA ASN A 682 -36.54 -3.52 -27.03
C ASN A 682 -35.09 -3.73 -26.69
N ALA A 683 -34.25 -4.06 -27.67
CA ALA A 683 -32.87 -4.38 -27.44
C ALA A 683 -31.94 -3.66 -28.40
N MET A 684 -31.00 -2.89 -27.86
CA MET A 684 -29.80 -2.48 -28.55
C MET A 684 -28.81 -3.65 -28.52
N LYS A 685 -28.13 -3.92 -29.64
CA LYS A 685 -27.20 -5.04 -29.80
C LYS A 685 -25.82 -4.58 -30.19
N CYS A 686 -24.79 -5.18 -29.60
CA CYS A 686 -23.38 -4.93 -29.92
C CYS A 686 -22.76 -6.15 -30.60
N GLN A 687 -22.15 -5.97 -31.77
CA GLN A 687 -21.44 -7.02 -32.52
C GLN A 687 -19.96 -6.79 -32.43
N TYR A 688 -19.24 -7.86 -32.10
CA TYR A 688 -17.77 -7.85 -31.96
C TYR A 688 -17.13 -8.73 -33.02
N GLY A 689 -15.94 -8.36 -33.48
CA GLY A 689 -15.08 -9.16 -34.35
C GLY A 689 -13.93 -9.77 -33.55
N PRO A 690 -13.51 -11.02 -33.92
CA PRO A 690 -12.36 -11.63 -33.27
C PRO A 690 -11.04 -10.98 -33.74
N ASN A 691 -10.10 -10.79 -32.82
CA ASN A 691 -8.74 -10.35 -33.11
C ASN A 691 -7.76 -11.02 -32.12
N SER A 692 -6.55 -11.30 -32.57
CA SER A 692 -5.45 -11.80 -31.72
C SER A 692 -5.08 -10.86 -30.55
N ALA A 693 -5.35 -9.55 -30.69
CA ALA A 693 -5.18 -8.54 -29.66
C ALA A 693 -6.43 -8.27 -28.79
N GLY A 694 -7.43 -9.17 -28.85
CA GLY A 694 -8.72 -9.04 -28.16
C GLY A 694 -9.85 -8.61 -29.10
N ASN A 695 -11.08 -8.81 -28.66
CA ASN A 695 -12.27 -8.46 -29.45
C ASN A 695 -12.38 -6.94 -29.64
N TYR A 696 -12.96 -6.53 -30.77
CA TYR A 696 -13.24 -5.13 -31.09
C TYR A 696 -14.70 -5.00 -31.55
N ILE A 697 -15.36 -3.91 -31.17
CA ILE A 697 -16.73 -3.62 -31.56
C ILE A 697 -16.77 -3.28 -33.04
N GLN A 698 -17.64 -3.94 -33.81
CA GLN A 698 -17.82 -3.69 -35.25
C GLN A 698 -19.00 -2.76 -35.52
N TYR A 699 -20.11 -3.02 -34.85
CA TYR A 699 -21.28 -2.14 -34.92
C TYR A 699 -22.17 -2.32 -33.68
N ALA A 700 -22.96 -1.30 -33.39
CA ALA A 700 -24.09 -1.37 -32.49
C ALA A 700 -25.38 -1.10 -33.28
N GLU A 701 -26.44 -1.85 -32.99
CA GLU A 701 -27.70 -1.85 -33.74
C GLU A 701 -28.88 -1.59 -32.79
N ASP A 702 -29.76 -0.67 -33.18
CA ASP A 702 -30.97 -0.40 -32.43
C ASP A 702 -32.11 -1.40 -32.80
N PRO A 703 -33.23 -1.43 -32.09
CA PRO A 703 -34.37 -2.35 -32.39
C PRO A 703 -34.95 -2.18 -33.78
N THR A 704 -34.75 -1.07 -34.48
CA THR A 704 -35.24 -0.82 -35.84
C THR A 704 -34.29 -1.34 -36.91
N GLY A 705 -33.07 -1.83 -36.54
CA GLY A 705 -32.03 -2.29 -37.43
C GLY A 705 -31.10 -1.16 -37.89
N ALA A 706 -31.22 0.05 -37.38
CA ALA A 706 -30.27 1.13 -37.64
C ALA A 706 -28.97 0.89 -36.91
N ARG A 707 -27.83 1.18 -37.58
CA ARG A 707 -26.50 0.83 -37.06
C ARG A 707 -25.61 2.04 -36.90
N VAL A 708 -24.79 1.97 -35.86
CA VAL A 708 -23.54 2.72 -35.71
C VAL A 708 -22.40 1.77 -36.01
N VAL A 709 -21.61 2.02 -37.06
CA VAL A 709 -20.51 1.17 -37.53
C VAL A 709 -19.17 1.79 -37.17
N PHE A 710 -18.27 0.98 -36.59
CA PHE A 710 -16.93 1.37 -36.13
C PHE A 710 -15.88 0.98 -37.15
N ASN A 711 -15.16 1.93 -37.73
CA ASN A 711 -14.15 1.71 -38.75
C ASN A 711 -12.77 1.92 -38.16
N TYR A 712 -11.91 0.94 -38.30
CA TYR A 712 -10.56 0.94 -37.75
C TYR A 712 -9.50 1.07 -38.85
N ASN A 713 -8.27 1.44 -38.44
CA ASN A 713 -7.11 1.36 -39.31
C ASN A 713 -6.80 -0.12 -39.68
N SER A 714 -5.88 -0.35 -40.63
CA SER A 714 -5.59 -1.67 -41.21
C SER A 714 -5.13 -2.73 -40.19
N ASP A 715 -4.50 -2.32 -39.10
CA ASP A 715 -4.00 -3.18 -38.04
C ASP A 715 -4.96 -3.32 -36.85
N LEU A 716 -6.14 -2.71 -36.92
CA LEU A 716 -7.19 -2.70 -35.91
C LEU A 716 -6.76 -2.09 -34.57
N THR A 717 -5.73 -1.25 -34.56
CA THR A 717 -5.19 -0.64 -33.35
C THR A 717 -5.86 0.67 -32.98
N LYS A 718 -6.44 1.38 -33.96
CA LYS A 718 -7.10 2.68 -33.76
C LYS A 718 -8.43 2.76 -34.49
N LEU A 719 -9.45 3.29 -33.82
CA LEU A 719 -10.74 3.68 -34.41
C LEU A 719 -10.53 4.95 -35.22
N VAL A 720 -10.74 4.91 -36.52
CA VAL A 720 -10.51 6.07 -37.40
C VAL A 720 -11.78 6.82 -37.76
N SER A 721 -12.94 6.15 -37.75
CA SER A 721 -14.23 6.82 -37.93
C SER A 721 -15.39 5.99 -37.37
N ILE A 722 -16.49 6.67 -37.11
CA ILE A 722 -17.80 6.09 -36.83
C ILE A 722 -18.75 6.51 -37.97
N THR A 723 -19.51 5.54 -38.49
CA THR A 723 -20.55 5.76 -39.51
C THR A 723 -21.92 5.55 -38.88
N ALA A 724 -22.73 6.58 -38.83
CA ALA A 724 -24.12 6.54 -38.40
C ALA A 724 -24.99 7.35 -39.36
N ASN A 725 -26.20 6.87 -39.67
CA ASN A 725 -27.15 7.58 -40.58
C ASN A 725 -26.50 7.99 -41.91
N LYS A 726 -25.59 7.17 -42.47
CA LYS A 726 -24.80 7.42 -43.70
C LYS A 726 -23.88 8.64 -43.62
N ARG A 727 -23.52 9.08 -42.45
CA ARG A 727 -22.56 10.15 -42.17
C ARG A 727 -21.38 9.63 -41.36
N ASN A 728 -20.21 10.25 -41.55
CA ASN A 728 -19.00 9.82 -40.87
C ASN A 728 -18.49 10.91 -39.91
N THR A 729 -18.10 10.51 -38.73
CA THR A 729 -17.30 11.29 -37.78
C THR A 729 -15.91 10.67 -37.73
N PHE A 730 -14.86 11.50 -37.90
CA PHE A 730 -13.47 11.05 -38.01
C PHE A 730 -12.64 11.39 -36.78
N PHE A 731 -11.71 10.51 -36.43
CA PHE A 731 -10.82 10.64 -35.27
C PHE A 731 -9.35 10.70 -35.70
N VAL A 732 -8.57 11.60 -35.12
CA VAL A 732 -7.15 11.76 -35.38
C VAL A 732 -6.37 11.64 -34.09
N TYR A 733 -5.25 10.93 -34.16
CA TYR A 733 -4.38 10.64 -33.02
C TYR A 733 -2.97 11.13 -33.27
N ASP A 734 -2.25 11.53 -32.21
CA ASP A 734 -0.83 11.80 -32.27
C ASP A 734 0.03 10.52 -32.20
N ALA A 735 1.35 10.70 -32.27
CA ALA A 735 2.31 9.58 -32.22
C ALA A 735 2.33 8.86 -30.86
N ALA A 736 1.93 9.52 -29.77
CA ALA A 736 1.80 8.92 -28.43
C ALA A 736 0.48 8.14 -28.27
N GLY A 737 -0.46 8.32 -29.19
CA GLY A 737 -1.75 7.65 -29.21
C GLY A 737 -2.89 8.46 -28.59
N HIS A 738 -2.68 9.75 -28.27
CA HIS A 738 -3.75 10.63 -27.77
C HIS A 738 -4.71 11.03 -28.89
N LEU A 739 -6.00 11.11 -28.58
CA LEU A 739 -7.02 11.63 -29.46
C LEU A 739 -6.89 13.15 -29.55
N THR A 740 -6.45 13.69 -30.72
CA THR A 740 -6.17 15.13 -30.87
C THR A 740 -7.28 15.90 -31.53
N SER A 741 -8.10 15.23 -32.35
CA SER A 741 -9.27 15.89 -32.95
C SER A 741 -10.36 14.95 -33.38
N ILE A 742 -11.59 15.49 -33.39
CA ILE A 742 -12.80 14.84 -33.89
C ILE A 742 -13.40 15.76 -34.93
N THR A 743 -13.56 15.23 -36.17
CA THR A 743 -14.18 15.98 -37.28
C THR A 743 -15.56 15.44 -37.58
N TYR A 744 -16.57 16.29 -37.43
CA TYR A 744 -17.97 15.96 -37.63
C TYR A 744 -18.38 15.90 -39.11
N PRO A 745 -19.57 15.34 -39.38
CA PRO A 745 -20.08 15.23 -40.75
C PRO A 745 -20.25 16.56 -41.51
N ASP A 746 -20.39 17.68 -40.77
CA ASP A 746 -20.47 19.03 -41.33
C ASP A 746 -19.09 19.68 -41.59
N GLY A 747 -18.01 18.94 -41.34
CA GLY A 747 -16.62 19.36 -41.52
C GLY A 747 -16.07 20.20 -40.37
N LYS A 748 -16.86 20.50 -39.36
CA LYS A 748 -16.36 21.17 -38.16
C LYS A 748 -15.54 20.23 -37.28
N THR A 749 -14.66 20.78 -36.44
CA THR A 749 -13.68 19.99 -35.70
C THR A 749 -13.56 20.47 -34.27
N SER A 750 -13.70 19.54 -33.35
CA SER A 750 -13.26 19.69 -31.95
C SER A 750 -11.81 19.23 -31.79
N ARG A 751 -11.08 19.82 -30.84
CA ARG A 751 -9.66 19.55 -30.61
C ARG A 751 -9.37 19.34 -29.14
N PHE A 752 -8.32 18.57 -28.90
CA PHE A 752 -7.88 18.21 -27.54
C PHE A 752 -6.37 18.40 -27.43
N GLY A 753 -5.90 18.88 -26.27
CA GLY A 753 -4.47 19.05 -26.00
C GLY A 753 -4.07 18.43 -24.67
N TYR A 754 -2.80 18.00 -24.61
CA TYR A 754 -2.28 17.19 -23.50
C TYR A 754 -0.97 17.77 -22.96
N ASP A 755 -0.72 17.50 -21.67
CA ASP A 755 0.58 17.62 -21.03
C ASP A 755 0.97 16.22 -20.50
N GLY A 756 1.99 15.62 -21.14
CA GLY A 756 2.18 14.18 -21.02
C GLY A 756 0.92 13.44 -21.46
N ASP A 757 0.31 12.70 -20.57
CA ASP A 757 -0.91 11.94 -20.85
C ASP A 757 -2.20 12.61 -20.30
N LYS A 758 -2.07 13.77 -19.64
CA LYS A 758 -3.19 14.50 -19.03
C LYS A 758 -3.85 15.43 -20.02
N LEU A 759 -5.17 15.35 -20.16
CA LEU A 759 -5.99 16.29 -20.96
C LEU A 759 -5.94 17.68 -20.31
N ILE A 760 -5.26 18.64 -20.94
CA ILE A 760 -5.15 20.00 -20.40
C ILE A 760 -6.12 20.99 -21.05
N TRP A 761 -6.72 20.68 -22.18
CA TRP A 761 -7.78 21.49 -22.77
C TRP A 761 -8.59 20.74 -23.82
N ALA A 762 -9.85 21.13 -23.95
CA ALA A 762 -10.75 20.78 -25.04
C ALA A 762 -11.27 22.05 -25.69
N GLU A 763 -11.28 22.11 -27.04
CA GLU A 763 -11.73 23.26 -27.83
C GLU A 763 -12.82 22.85 -28.80
N GLY A 764 -13.91 23.59 -28.80
CA GLY A 764 -15.02 23.42 -29.72
C GLY A 764 -14.81 24.04 -31.09
N PRO A 765 -15.67 23.70 -32.07
CA PRO A 765 -15.66 24.31 -33.39
C PRO A 765 -15.88 25.83 -33.36
N ASP A 766 -16.58 26.32 -32.34
CA ASP A 766 -16.87 27.73 -32.06
C ASP A 766 -15.71 28.46 -31.39
N LYS A 767 -14.58 27.76 -31.19
CA LYS A 767 -13.38 28.26 -30.52
C LYS A 767 -13.52 28.51 -29.04
N ARG A 768 -14.62 28.16 -28.42
CA ARG A 768 -14.66 28.06 -26.94
C ARG A 768 -13.76 26.96 -26.48
N ARG A 769 -13.12 27.14 -25.34
CA ARG A 769 -12.15 26.20 -24.78
C ARG A 769 -12.31 26.12 -23.29
N ILE A 770 -12.27 24.87 -22.77
CA ILE A 770 -12.08 24.56 -21.36
C ILE A 770 -10.63 24.16 -21.15
N VAL A 771 -10.02 24.64 -20.07
CA VAL A 771 -8.62 24.38 -19.72
C VAL A 771 -8.55 23.79 -18.33
N TYR A 772 -7.73 22.77 -18.14
CA TYR A 772 -7.50 22.11 -16.87
C TYR A 772 -6.05 22.25 -16.41
N GLY A 773 -5.85 22.65 -15.16
CA GLY A 773 -4.56 22.65 -14.49
C GLY A 773 -4.54 21.58 -13.41
N TYR A 774 -3.40 20.96 -13.24
CA TYR A 774 -3.23 19.82 -12.32
C TYR A 774 -2.24 20.11 -11.22
N ARG A 775 -2.38 19.36 -10.13
CA ARG A 775 -1.39 19.26 -9.07
C ARG A 775 -1.31 17.82 -8.60
N THR A 776 -0.14 17.44 -8.13
CA THR A 776 0.02 16.16 -7.43
C THR A 776 -0.30 16.33 -5.95
N ASP A 777 -1.20 15.53 -5.41
CA ASP A 777 -1.52 15.46 -3.99
C ASP A 777 -1.47 14.01 -3.52
N CYS A 778 -0.61 13.71 -2.53
CA CYS A 778 -0.35 12.34 -2.07
C CYS A 778 0.02 11.34 -3.20
N GLY A 779 0.80 11.81 -4.20
CA GLY A 779 1.20 11.00 -5.35
C GLY A 779 0.10 10.77 -6.39
N VAL A 780 -1.03 11.44 -6.26
CA VAL A 780 -2.18 11.38 -7.18
C VAL A 780 -2.37 12.72 -7.87
N GLU A 781 -2.55 12.69 -9.20
CA GLU A 781 -2.89 13.88 -9.98
C GLU A 781 -4.35 14.28 -9.74
N ARG A 782 -4.57 15.58 -9.47
CA ARG A 782 -5.88 16.15 -9.21
C ARG A 782 -6.03 17.47 -9.94
N ILE A 783 -7.26 17.84 -10.28
CA ILE A 783 -7.57 19.17 -10.80
C ILE A 783 -7.27 20.21 -9.72
N ALA A 784 -6.46 21.20 -10.09
CA ALA A 784 -6.16 22.38 -9.28
C ALA A 784 -6.69 23.68 -9.89
N LYS A 785 -7.05 23.64 -11.19
CA LYS A 785 -7.52 24.81 -11.93
C LYS A 785 -8.49 24.38 -13.02
N ILE A 786 -9.55 25.13 -13.18
CA ILE A 786 -10.51 24.99 -14.26
C ILE A 786 -10.66 26.37 -14.90
N GLY A 787 -10.43 26.47 -16.22
CA GLY A 787 -10.57 27.72 -16.94
C GLY A 787 -11.50 27.57 -18.13
N GLU A 788 -12.27 28.61 -18.43
CA GLU A 788 -13.06 28.73 -19.63
C GLU A 788 -12.65 29.97 -20.37
N GLY A 789 -12.68 29.89 -21.70
CA GLY A 789 -12.27 31.00 -22.54
C GLY A 789 -12.48 30.71 -24.02
N TYR A 790 -11.83 31.47 -24.87
CA TYR A 790 -11.90 31.30 -26.32
C TYR A 790 -10.55 31.49 -26.98
N THR A 791 -10.38 30.88 -28.15
CA THR A 791 -9.23 31.06 -29.00
C THR A 791 -9.60 32.04 -30.13
N ASP A 792 -8.84 33.10 -30.27
CA ASP A 792 -9.08 34.10 -31.33
C ASP A 792 -8.64 33.63 -32.74
N ALA A 793 -8.88 34.46 -33.76
CA ALA A 793 -8.52 34.11 -35.11
C ALA A 793 -7.00 34.01 -35.36
N ALA A 794 -6.17 34.57 -34.47
CA ALA A 794 -4.73 34.47 -34.51
C ALA A 794 -4.21 33.20 -33.82
N GLY A 795 -5.11 32.42 -33.16
CA GLY A 795 -4.76 31.21 -32.42
C GLY A 795 -4.37 31.46 -30.96
N THR A 796 -4.55 32.68 -30.44
CA THR A 796 -4.25 33.04 -29.06
C THR A 796 -5.44 32.69 -28.17
N PHE A 797 -5.18 31.97 -27.05
CA PHE A 797 -6.19 31.70 -26.07
C PHE A 797 -6.38 32.88 -25.11
N HIS A 798 -7.61 33.27 -24.91
CA HIS A 798 -8.05 34.31 -23.98
C HIS A 798 -8.89 33.66 -22.88
N THR A 799 -8.38 33.70 -21.64
CA THR A 799 -9.11 33.21 -20.46
C THR A 799 -10.27 34.14 -20.15
N GLY A 800 -11.46 33.61 -20.07
CA GLY A 800 -12.67 34.31 -19.58
C GLY A 800 -12.82 34.16 -18.09
N THR A 801 -13.09 32.95 -17.63
CA THR A 801 -13.28 32.60 -16.22
C THR A 801 -12.25 31.57 -15.79
N GLU A 802 -11.80 31.68 -14.54
CA GLU A 802 -10.85 30.75 -13.95
C GLU A 802 -11.24 30.43 -12.51
N ILE A 803 -11.31 29.14 -12.19
CA ILE A 803 -11.64 28.60 -10.86
C ILE A 803 -10.39 27.93 -10.31
N GLU A 804 -10.01 28.26 -9.09
CA GLU A 804 -8.96 27.56 -8.35
C GLU A 804 -9.55 26.48 -7.46
N VAL A 805 -8.94 25.29 -7.44
CA VAL A 805 -9.35 24.17 -6.61
C VAL A 805 -8.20 23.77 -5.70
N THR A 806 -8.43 23.76 -4.39
CA THR A 806 -7.43 23.38 -3.40
C THR A 806 -7.95 22.30 -2.45
N TYR A 807 -7.03 21.56 -1.86
CA TYR A 807 -7.29 20.42 -0.96
C TYR A 807 -6.54 20.64 0.37
N PRO A 808 -6.99 21.59 1.22
CA PRO A 808 -6.23 22.05 2.38
C PRO A 808 -6.04 20.99 3.46
N GLU A 809 -7.04 20.11 3.62
CA GLU A 809 -6.99 19.02 4.59
C GLU A 809 -7.74 17.79 4.07
N LEU A 810 -7.59 16.66 4.75
CA LEU A 810 -8.24 15.42 4.39
C LEU A 810 -9.77 15.55 4.31
N GLY A 811 -10.33 15.14 3.17
CA GLY A 811 -11.76 15.20 2.94
C GLY A 811 -12.31 16.60 2.79
N THR A 812 -11.47 17.60 2.54
CA THR A 812 -11.90 18.99 2.31
C THR A 812 -11.40 19.49 0.96
N THR A 813 -12.32 20.01 0.16
CA THR A 813 -12.03 20.65 -1.12
C THR A 813 -12.58 22.06 -1.13
N VAL A 814 -11.78 23.02 -1.59
CA VAL A 814 -12.15 24.44 -1.68
C VAL A 814 -12.13 24.87 -3.14
N TYR A 815 -13.23 25.38 -3.60
CA TYR A 815 -13.39 26.06 -4.89
C TYR A 815 -13.39 27.56 -4.68
N THR A 816 -12.49 28.24 -5.34
CA THR A 816 -12.43 29.71 -5.37
C THR A 816 -12.82 30.17 -6.78
N GLU A 817 -13.97 30.80 -6.88
CA GLU A 817 -14.52 31.32 -8.12
C GLU A 817 -14.34 32.83 -8.17
N PRO A 818 -14.15 33.42 -9.34
CA PRO A 818 -14.04 34.87 -9.47
C PRO A 818 -15.36 35.56 -9.13
N GLY A 819 -15.25 36.79 -8.64
CA GLY A 819 -16.39 37.70 -8.45
C GLY A 819 -16.96 38.23 -9.76
N LEU A 820 -17.70 39.33 -9.67
CA LEU A 820 -18.40 39.92 -10.79
C LEU A 820 -17.50 40.38 -11.96
N ASP A 821 -16.22 40.61 -11.71
CA ASP A 821 -15.24 41.01 -12.73
C ASP A 821 -14.70 39.84 -13.57
N GLY A 822 -15.09 38.59 -13.22
CA GLY A 822 -14.65 37.37 -13.90
C GLY A 822 -13.20 36.96 -13.63
N LYS A 823 -12.51 37.61 -12.67
CA LYS A 823 -11.10 37.36 -12.36
C LYS A 823 -10.91 36.99 -10.90
N LEU A 824 -10.05 35.98 -10.64
CA LEU A 824 -9.62 35.69 -9.28
C LEU A 824 -8.84 36.88 -8.72
N SER A 825 -9.29 37.38 -7.59
CA SER A 825 -8.72 38.55 -6.92
C SER A 825 -8.04 38.13 -5.61
N SER A 826 -6.96 38.80 -5.25
CA SER A 826 -6.37 38.67 -3.92
C SER A 826 -7.17 39.39 -2.82
N THR A 827 -8.24 40.11 -3.20
CA THR A 827 -9.14 40.86 -2.31
C THR A 827 -10.52 40.19 -2.24
N ALA A 828 -11.38 40.62 -1.36
CA ALA A 828 -12.55 39.94 -0.81
C ALA A 828 -13.71 39.61 -1.77
N ASP A 829 -13.58 39.75 -3.08
CA ASP A 829 -14.69 39.62 -4.03
C ASP A 829 -14.88 38.22 -4.63
N ASN A 830 -13.98 37.27 -4.31
CA ASN A 830 -14.12 35.88 -4.78
C ASN A 830 -15.23 35.17 -4.03
N HIS A 831 -15.94 34.29 -4.74
CA HIS A 831 -16.85 33.33 -4.13
C HIS A 831 -16.06 32.08 -3.74
N VAL A 832 -16.08 31.74 -2.46
CA VAL A 832 -15.34 30.58 -1.93
C VAL A 832 -16.33 29.56 -1.39
N TYR A 833 -16.29 28.38 -1.94
CA TYR A 833 -17.07 27.24 -1.50
C TYR A 833 -16.17 26.17 -0.88
N THR A 834 -16.46 25.78 0.36
CA THR A 834 -15.76 24.71 1.04
C THR A 834 -16.65 23.48 1.13
N TRP A 835 -16.18 22.38 0.59
CA TRP A 835 -16.83 21.08 0.63
C TRP A 835 -16.07 20.19 1.60
N LYS A 836 -16.76 19.66 2.61
CA LYS A 836 -16.22 18.61 3.48
C LYS A 836 -16.95 17.30 3.20
N PHE A 837 -16.22 16.23 3.16
CA PHE A 837 -16.70 14.91 2.82
C PHE A 837 -16.53 13.96 4.00
N ASN A 838 -17.46 13.00 4.12
CA ASN A 838 -17.28 11.89 5.03
C ASN A 838 -16.24 10.91 4.46
N ARG A 839 -15.89 9.88 5.23
CA ARG A 839 -14.93 8.84 4.83
C ARG A 839 -15.29 8.08 3.55
N PHE A 840 -16.55 8.13 3.12
CA PHE A 840 -17.04 7.47 1.90
C PHE A 840 -17.04 8.40 0.67
N GLY A 841 -16.62 9.64 0.83
CA GLY A 841 -16.61 10.64 -0.24
C GLY A 841 -17.95 11.32 -0.48
N SER A 842 -18.97 11.06 0.33
CA SER A 842 -20.24 11.79 0.25
C SER A 842 -20.13 13.11 0.98
N PRO A 843 -20.76 14.21 0.49
CA PRO A 843 -20.74 15.52 1.15
C PRO A 843 -21.25 15.44 2.59
N ALA A 844 -20.50 16.00 3.52
CA ALA A 844 -20.89 16.12 4.94
C ALA A 844 -21.24 17.55 5.30
N GLU A 845 -20.54 18.53 4.71
CA GLU A 845 -20.77 19.95 4.90
C GLU A 845 -20.43 20.70 3.62
N ILE A 846 -21.25 21.68 3.27
CA ILE A 846 -20.96 22.64 2.21
C ILE A 846 -21.13 24.01 2.82
N SER A 847 -20.09 24.83 2.77
CA SER A 847 -20.15 26.19 3.28
C SER A 847 -19.59 27.20 2.28
N ASP A 848 -20.03 28.44 2.36
CA ASP A 848 -19.52 29.54 1.56
C ASP A 848 -18.88 30.63 2.43
N ASN A 849 -18.19 31.58 1.79
CA ASN A 849 -17.53 32.70 2.47
C ASN A 849 -18.51 33.79 2.94
N VAL A 850 -19.81 33.68 2.66
CA VAL A 850 -20.83 34.60 3.17
C VAL A 850 -21.59 34.05 4.37
N GLY A 851 -21.35 32.79 4.72
CA GLY A 851 -21.81 32.18 5.97
C GLY A 851 -23.02 31.26 5.84
N HIS A 852 -23.33 30.77 4.64
CA HIS A 852 -24.27 29.67 4.48
C HIS A 852 -23.57 28.34 4.77
N VAL A 853 -24.22 27.45 5.49
CA VAL A 853 -23.71 26.12 5.81
C VAL A 853 -24.81 25.09 5.63
N SER A 854 -24.59 24.15 4.74
CA SER A 854 -25.42 22.97 4.55
C SER A 854 -24.70 21.77 5.16
N THR A 855 -25.37 21.00 6.00
CA THR A 855 -24.80 19.78 6.59
C THR A 855 -25.62 18.56 6.18
N PHE A 856 -24.94 17.43 6.01
CA PHE A 856 -25.53 16.19 5.53
C PHE A 856 -25.03 15.04 6.39
N SER A 857 -25.90 14.19 6.85
CA SER A 857 -25.55 12.93 7.48
C SER A 857 -26.01 11.75 6.62
N HIS A 858 -25.19 10.70 6.56
CA HIS A 858 -25.43 9.51 5.78
C HIS A 858 -25.51 8.30 6.70
N TYR A 859 -26.00 7.17 6.20
CA TYR A 859 -25.91 5.90 6.91
C TYR A 859 -24.48 5.39 6.88
N ASP A 860 -24.05 4.71 7.95
CA ASP A 860 -22.67 4.20 8.10
C ASP A 860 -22.53 2.71 7.76
N ASP A 861 -23.59 2.08 7.23
CA ASP A 861 -23.62 0.64 7.01
C ASP A 861 -23.64 0.25 5.52
N GLY A 862 -22.75 -0.66 5.16
CA GLY A 862 -22.77 -1.42 3.90
C GLY A 862 -23.29 -0.69 2.67
N ALA A 863 -24.30 -1.25 2.02
CA ALA A 863 -24.92 -0.72 0.80
C ALA A 863 -25.66 0.61 0.99
N ARG A 864 -25.91 1.06 2.23
CA ARG A 864 -26.57 2.34 2.50
C ARG A 864 -25.60 3.48 2.78
N ARG A 865 -24.29 3.26 2.75
CA ARG A 865 -23.26 4.23 3.13
C ARG A 865 -23.31 5.58 2.41
N HIS A 866 -23.90 5.62 1.21
CA HIS A 866 -24.09 6.85 0.42
C HIS A 866 -25.52 7.42 0.52
N LYS A 867 -26.45 6.74 1.21
CA LYS A 867 -27.83 7.22 1.33
C LYS A 867 -27.93 8.32 2.37
N LEU A 868 -28.52 9.43 1.99
CA LEU A 868 -28.78 10.58 2.86
C LEU A 868 -29.74 10.19 3.98
N ARG A 869 -29.37 10.47 5.22
CA ARG A 869 -30.19 10.27 6.41
C ARG A 869 -30.87 11.56 6.84
N GLN A 870 -30.14 12.67 6.81
CA GLN A 870 -30.60 13.99 7.24
C GLN A 870 -29.80 15.08 6.54
N SER A 871 -30.45 16.19 6.24
CA SER A 871 -29.81 17.43 5.81
C SER A 871 -30.35 18.60 6.63
N SER A 872 -29.50 19.62 6.83
CA SER A 872 -29.87 20.88 7.41
C SER A 872 -29.18 22.03 6.70
N LEU A 873 -29.83 23.18 6.68
CA LEU A 873 -29.29 24.43 6.16
C LEU A 873 -29.29 25.46 7.29
N THR A 874 -28.14 26.04 7.54
CA THR A 874 -27.96 27.18 8.43
C THR A 874 -27.39 28.33 7.62
N GLY A 875 -28.02 29.49 7.73
CA GLY A 875 -27.55 30.69 7.04
C GLY A 875 -27.82 31.92 7.89
N LYS A 876 -27.27 33.05 7.48
CA LYS A 876 -27.64 34.34 8.06
C LYS A 876 -29.12 34.58 7.76
N LEU A 877 -29.84 35.07 8.75
CA LEU A 877 -31.22 35.52 8.55
C LEU A 877 -31.19 36.66 7.51
N VAL A 878 -31.64 36.37 6.29
CA VAL A 878 -31.79 37.42 5.30
C VAL A 878 -33.11 38.10 5.60
N THR A 879 -33.04 39.32 6.13
CA THR A 879 -34.24 40.13 6.23
C THR A 879 -34.61 40.57 4.83
N ASN A 880 -35.74 40.10 4.35
CA ASN A 880 -36.27 40.58 3.09
C ASN A 880 -36.63 42.08 3.25
N LEU A 881 -35.90 42.90 2.52
CA LEU A 881 -36.10 44.36 2.51
C LEU A 881 -37.31 44.76 1.66
N LEU A 882 -37.88 43.83 0.90
CA LEU A 882 -39.09 44.07 0.11
C LEU A 882 -40.30 43.90 1.02
N LYS A 883 -41.15 44.88 1.09
CA LYS A 883 -42.38 44.83 1.89
C LYS A 883 -43.45 43.90 1.33
N ASN A 884 -43.49 43.74 0.02
CA ASN A 884 -44.45 42.86 -0.68
C ASN A 884 -43.73 41.67 -1.31
N THR A 885 -43.41 40.65 -0.52
CA THR A 885 -42.68 39.45 -0.98
C THR A 885 -43.58 38.41 -1.64
N GLY A 886 -44.89 38.52 -1.48
CA GLY A 886 -45.89 37.62 -2.06
C GLY A 886 -46.46 38.10 -3.36
N PHE A 887 -46.16 39.31 -3.77
CA PHE A 887 -46.69 39.97 -4.97
C PHE A 887 -48.21 40.12 -4.99
N ASP A 888 -48.86 40.00 -3.85
CA ASP A 888 -50.31 39.98 -3.69
C ASP A 888 -50.91 41.40 -3.63
N ALA A 889 -50.06 42.43 -3.43
CA ALA A 889 -50.46 43.84 -3.37
C ALA A 889 -49.92 44.66 -4.54
N MET A 890 -50.08 44.20 -5.74
CA MET A 890 -49.60 44.85 -6.97
C MET A 890 -50.15 46.25 -7.24
N GLY A 891 -51.14 46.67 -6.52
CA GLY A 891 -51.66 48.04 -6.67
C GLY A 891 -51.13 49.06 -5.69
N GLU A 892 -50.29 48.62 -4.72
CA GLU A 892 -49.76 49.49 -3.66
C GLU A 892 -48.24 49.65 -3.79
N PHE A 893 -47.83 50.25 -4.88
CA PHE A 893 -46.38 50.54 -5.16
C PHE A 893 -45.69 51.34 -4.07
N GLU A 894 -46.45 52.12 -3.30
CA GLU A 894 -45.92 52.97 -2.23
C GLU A 894 -45.43 52.17 -1.03
N ASP A 895 -45.90 50.93 -0.87
CA ASP A 895 -45.61 50.13 0.34
C ASP A 895 -44.56 49.05 0.14
N GLY A 896 -44.19 48.65 -1.06
CA GLY A 896 -43.27 47.55 -1.25
C GLY A 896 -42.31 47.68 -2.39
N TRP A 897 -42.70 48.48 -3.39
CA TRP A 897 -41.93 48.61 -4.64
C TRP A 897 -41.65 50.04 -4.93
N GLY A 898 -40.53 50.27 -5.20
CA GLY A 898 -40.21 51.15 -5.86
C GLY A 898 -40.01 52.54 -5.91
N ASN A 899 -40.55 53.30 -5.52
CA ASN A 899 -40.15 54.73 -5.52
C ASN A 899 -38.98 55.00 -4.55
N ALA A 900 -38.59 54.03 -3.80
CA ALA A 900 -37.35 54.11 -3.05
C ALA A 900 -36.16 53.90 -3.97
N SER A 901 -35.36 54.91 -4.17
CA SER A 901 -34.04 54.88 -4.85
C SER A 901 -34.02 54.57 -6.34
N GLY A 902 -35.10 54.89 -7.07
CA GLY A 902 -35.02 54.81 -8.57
C GLY A 902 -35.04 53.41 -9.16
N LEU A 903 -35.37 52.39 -8.38
CA LEU A 903 -35.56 51.04 -8.85
C LEU A 903 -36.87 50.93 -9.61
N THR A 904 -36.81 50.45 -10.83
CA THR A 904 -38.01 50.05 -11.57
C THR A 904 -38.41 48.66 -11.11
N GLU A 905 -39.66 48.31 -11.31
CA GLU A 905 -40.19 46.95 -11.01
C GLU A 905 -39.29 45.84 -11.55
N ALA A 906 -38.71 46.00 -12.76
CA ALA A 906 -37.78 45.07 -13.37
C ALA A 906 -36.41 44.99 -12.69
N SER A 907 -35.96 45.98 -11.94
CA SER A 907 -34.70 46.02 -11.19
C SER A 907 -34.84 45.57 -9.75
N ALA A 908 -36.08 45.34 -9.29
CA ALA A 908 -36.35 44.78 -7.97
C ALA A 908 -36.36 43.25 -7.98
N TRP A 909 -36.29 42.62 -9.15
CA TRP A 909 -36.28 41.17 -9.35
C TRP A 909 -34.91 40.58 -9.65
#